data_57e1c55de90f8a3fcb22dbc874453add
#
_entry.id   57e1c55de90f8a3fcb22dbc874453add
#
_cell.length_a   1.000
_cell.length_b   1.000
_cell.length_c   1.000
_cell.angle_alpha   90.00
_cell.angle_beta   90.00
_cell.angle_gamma   90.00
#
_symmetry.space_group_name_H-M   'P 1'
#
loop_
_entity.id
_entity.type
_entity.pdbx_description
1 polymer ?
#
loop_
_entity_poly.entity_id
_entity_poly.type
_entity_poly.pdbx_seq_one_letter_code
_entity_poly.pdbx_strand_id
1 'polypeptide(L)'
;MVANLIFSLIYPYLRIGIGGAMKKIAIQIGVIVWTVLMCPLTTSAQFLLWDDFMEQLATELDTEDEESVMAASNLYEDYTYLHANPININSADSTELQQLGFLTSWQIEAIHAYIYRYGALRSVGELMLIPELDYHTRQLLSYFVTFGDIAKPHETLRDTWWRMLTRGRSELSSRIDIPLYQRAGYAPRTQSQLNVAPSRYYMGNALYHNLRYSYRYGTRLSWGISTEKDAGEPIFTRESPLPDHLSGYIQLGDMGMLKSLVVGNYRLHFGQGLILNSDFALGKNMLLQGLTRQAATIKPHRGTGEGDYYTGAAATVAWKAWQLTTFASYRMLDATLDGVSIGMLKTDGYHRTQPEQTRKGNTHGNLFGAHLGYAAHGFHLGMTAMYQSYNRNFAPSTQAYKRYAPQGHDFWNASIDYAWHHHRLSIVGETAIDKKGAVATLNTLRVKALDKLHLTLLQRYYAHDFWALEGKSFSTSSDIRNERGIYLGAEWQPHRRLLLTAYADGYHFPYLRYRVSAPSYGTDGVVNVHYTLSDNHTLQLRYRFRLKQRDIAEGYRLPDGGLLNEWTHRLKLQWNWTISPMLSCQTMIEGCLVQAETSSVGTMGSIQATYSPAWGSHELRLSSGITAFRADYAARIYGYERGLLYAYNYQMYYGTGLRGYLLVQYRHKAAPRLTATAKLGATHYFDRDAIGSGAAMIDACHKEDIQLQVRYTF
;
A
#
# COMPACT_ATOMS: atom_id res chain seq x y z
N MET A 1 8.82 22.04 30.13
CA MET A 1 9.64 20.84 30.32
C MET A 1 10.05 20.21 28.98
N VAL A 2 9.13 19.99 28.05
CA VAL A 2 9.42 19.43 26.70
C VAL A 2 10.32 20.35 25.88
N ALA A 3 10.14 21.67 25.90
CA ALA A 3 10.98 22.63 25.17
C ALA A 3 12.45 22.60 25.64
N ASN A 4 12.71 22.39 26.91
CA ASN A 4 14.06 22.25 27.43
C ASN A 4 14.70 20.91 27.04
N LEU A 5 13.93 19.86 26.87
CA LEU A 5 14.40 18.56 26.39
C LEU A 5 14.78 18.62 24.91
N ILE A 6 13.95 19.28 24.08
CA ILE A 6 14.23 19.51 22.65
C ILE A 6 15.45 20.42 22.48
N PHE A 7 15.59 21.46 23.33
CA PHE A 7 16.76 22.34 23.29
C PHE A 7 18.05 21.62 23.74
N SER A 8 17.97 20.73 24.73
CA SER A 8 19.15 19.94 25.17
C SER A 8 19.56 18.86 24.19
N LEU A 9 18.66 18.36 23.36
CA LEU A 9 18.94 17.39 22.28
C LEU A 9 19.52 18.05 21.02
N ILE A 10 19.14 19.30 20.72
CA ILE A 10 19.57 20.01 19.52
C ILE A 10 20.83 20.87 19.78
N TYR A 11 21.02 21.37 21.00
CA TYR A 11 22.12 22.29 21.37
C TYR A 11 23.55 21.74 21.18
N PRO A 12 23.86 20.47 21.43
CA PRO A 12 25.19 19.91 21.17
C PRO A 12 25.55 19.87 19.69
N TYR A 13 24.56 19.74 18.80
CA TYR A 13 24.76 19.63 17.34
C TYR A 13 24.90 20.99 16.65
N LEU A 14 24.45 22.08 17.27
CA LEU A 14 24.61 23.45 16.79
C LEU A 14 26.06 24.00 16.96
N ARG A 15 26.93 23.26 17.65
CA ARG A 15 28.34 23.68 17.86
C ARG A 15 29.30 23.27 16.75
N ILE A 16 28.88 22.42 15.81
CA ILE A 16 29.72 21.97 14.71
C ILE A 16 29.38 22.80 13.45
N GLY A 17 30.15 23.87 13.19
CA GLY A 17 30.45 24.40 11.85
C GLY A 17 29.33 24.90 10.93
N ILE A 18 28.13 25.24 11.42
CA ILE A 18 27.03 25.70 10.56
C ILE A 18 27.05 27.22 10.44
N GLY A 19 27.19 27.75 9.21
CA GLY A 19 27.26 29.19 8.93
C GLY A 19 26.09 30.02 9.42
N GLY A 20 26.32 31.33 9.65
CA GLY A 20 25.43 32.28 10.34
C GLY A 20 23.98 32.38 9.79
N ALA A 21 23.74 31.99 8.51
CA ALA A 21 22.40 31.97 7.91
C ALA A 21 21.48 30.89 8.49
N MET A 22 22.02 29.69 8.74
CA MET A 22 21.22 28.58 9.31
C MET A 22 20.90 28.80 10.81
N LYS A 23 21.77 29.50 11.56
CA LYS A 23 21.45 29.91 12.92
C LYS A 23 20.25 30.88 12.96
N LYS A 24 20.16 31.81 12.01
CA LYS A 24 19.02 32.73 11.90
C LYS A 24 17.73 31.98 11.55
N ILE A 25 17.79 31.00 10.65
CA ILE A 25 16.63 30.16 10.27
C ILE A 25 16.17 29.30 11.46
N ALA A 26 17.06 28.66 12.20
CA ALA A 26 16.72 27.86 13.38
C ALA A 26 16.10 28.71 14.50
N ILE A 27 16.57 29.95 14.69
CA ILE A 27 16.01 30.89 15.67
C ILE A 27 14.62 31.38 15.19
N GLN A 28 14.45 31.67 13.90
CA GLN A 28 13.15 32.08 13.34
C GLN A 28 12.12 30.94 13.42
N ILE A 29 12.51 29.70 13.15
CA ILE A 29 11.65 28.50 13.35
C ILE A 29 11.29 28.35 14.83
N GLY A 30 12.25 28.50 15.74
CA GLY A 30 12.01 28.46 17.19
C GLY A 30 11.04 29.54 17.67
N VAL A 31 11.12 30.76 17.15
CA VAL A 31 10.22 31.87 17.45
C VAL A 31 8.82 31.63 16.88
N ILE A 32 8.70 31.11 15.67
CA ILE A 32 7.40 30.76 15.06
C ILE A 32 6.73 29.65 15.86
N VAL A 33 7.45 28.60 16.24
CA VAL A 33 6.93 27.51 17.10
C VAL A 33 6.47 28.05 18.45
N TRP A 34 7.22 28.98 19.04
CA TRP A 34 6.89 29.57 20.34
C TRP A 34 5.67 30.51 20.28
N THR A 35 5.54 31.33 19.23
CA THR A 35 4.38 32.21 18.99
C THR A 35 3.10 31.43 18.74
N VAL A 36 3.18 30.29 18.05
CA VAL A 36 2.04 29.41 17.76
C VAL A 36 1.60 28.64 19.02
N LEU A 37 2.52 28.30 19.94
CA LEU A 37 2.21 27.64 21.23
C LEU A 37 1.42 28.54 22.21
N MET A 38 1.42 29.85 21.99
CA MET A 38 0.77 30.83 22.90
C MET A 38 -0.61 31.30 22.42
N CYS A 39 -1.18 30.78 21.30
CA CYS A 39 -2.52 31.13 20.85
C CYS A 39 -3.61 30.44 21.67
N PRO A 40 -4.71 31.13 22.07
CA PRO A 40 -5.81 30.55 22.84
C PRO A 40 -6.65 29.58 22.00
N LEU A 41 -6.95 28.41 22.57
CA LEU A 41 -7.63 27.27 21.97
C LEU A 41 -9.16 27.47 22.00
N THR A 42 -9.80 27.47 20.87
CA THR A 42 -11.27 27.30 20.75
C THR A 42 -11.59 25.89 20.26
N THR A 43 -12.52 25.23 20.93
CA THR A 43 -12.85 23.81 20.77
C THR A 43 -13.82 23.57 19.59
N SER A 44 -13.44 22.69 18.68
CA SER A 44 -14.37 21.98 17.80
C SER A 44 -13.89 20.56 17.54
N ALA A 45 -14.77 19.56 17.66
CA ALA A 45 -14.44 18.15 17.44
C ALA A 45 -14.04 17.93 15.96
N GLN A 46 -12.86 17.35 15.72
CA GLN A 46 -12.38 17.02 14.39
C GLN A 46 -12.14 15.53 14.22
N PHE A 47 -12.63 15.01 13.09
CA PHE A 47 -12.17 13.72 12.55
C PHE A 47 -10.74 13.89 12.03
N LEU A 48 -9.91 12.85 12.12
CA LEU A 48 -8.63 12.80 11.43
C LEU A 48 -8.84 13.16 9.96
N LEU A 49 -8.02 14.05 9.43
CA LEU A 49 -8.08 14.40 8.01
C LEU A 49 -7.71 13.17 7.17
N TRP A 50 -8.28 13.05 5.97
CA TRP A 50 -7.96 11.98 5.02
C TRP A 50 -6.45 11.80 4.80
N ASP A 51 -5.71 12.90 4.70
CA ASP A 51 -4.27 12.87 4.48
C ASP A 51 -3.51 12.31 5.69
N ASP A 52 -3.98 12.57 6.91
CA ASP A 52 -3.37 12.03 8.12
C ASP A 52 -3.58 10.52 8.20
N PHE A 53 -4.76 10.03 7.77
CA PHE A 53 -5.01 8.59 7.62
C PHE A 53 -4.07 7.96 6.57
N MET A 54 -3.90 8.60 5.41
CA MET A 54 -3.03 8.07 4.35
C MET A 54 -1.55 8.10 4.73
N GLU A 55 -1.12 9.08 5.52
CA GLU A 55 0.23 9.11 6.07
C GLU A 55 0.45 8.02 7.12
N GLN A 56 -0.53 7.80 8.00
CA GLN A 56 -0.50 6.69 8.93
C GLN A 56 -0.40 5.36 8.20
N LEU A 57 -1.23 5.16 7.18
CA LEU A 57 -1.20 4.01 6.29
C LEU A 57 0.19 3.81 5.68
N ALA A 58 0.76 4.85 5.08
CA ALA A 58 2.08 4.81 4.47
C ALA A 58 3.19 4.46 5.47
N THR A 59 3.08 4.97 6.71
CA THR A 59 4.03 4.68 7.79
C THR A 59 3.95 3.21 8.26
N GLU A 60 2.77 2.62 8.21
CA GLU A 60 2.52 1.27 8.69
C GLU A 60 2.86 0.19 7.65
N LEU A 61 2.84 0.54 6.36
CA LEU A 61 3.12 -0.38 5.26
C LEU A 61 4.59 -0.83 5.18
N ASP A 62 5.51 -0.14 5.86
CA ASP A 62 6.92 -0.54 5.99
C ASP A 62 7.60 -0.90 4.66
N THR A 63 7.55 0.04 3.73
CA THR A 63 8.07 -0.12 2.37
C THR A 63 9.60 0.01 2.37
N GLU A 64 10.32 -1.12 2.46
CA GLU A 64 11.79 -1.14 2.45
C GLU A 64 12.37 -1.52 1.08
N ASP A 65 11.58 -2.12 0.21
CA ASP A 65 11.96 -2.57 -1.13
C ASP A 65 10.97 -2.07 -2.19
N GLU A 66 11.34 -2.20 -3.45
CA GLU A 66 10.58 -1.69 -4.59
C GLU A 66 9.23 -2.41 -4.78
N GLU A 67 9.18 -3.71 -4.51
CA GLU A 67 7.94 -4.51 -4.58
C GLU A 67 6.94 -4.07 -3.52
N SER A 68 7.39 -3.83 -2.29
CA SER A 68 6.55 -3.31 -1.20
C SER A 68 6.03 -1.90 -1.49
N VAL A 69 6.85 -1.04 -2.12
CA VAL A 69 6.42 0.31 -2.55
C VAL A 69 5.34 0.23 -3.63
N MET A 70 5.49 -0.66 -4.62
CA MET A 70 4.49 -0.84 -5.69
C MET A 70 3.17 -1.37 -5.13
N ALA A 71 3.23 -2.36 -4.25
CA ALA A 71 2.06 -2.92 -3.58
C ALA A 71 1.34 -1.87 -2.70
N ALA A 72 2.10 -1.04 -1.99
CA ALA A 72 1.58 0.09 -1.23
C ALA A 72 0.91 1.14 -2.13
N SER A 73 1.47 1.40 -3.31
CA SER A 73 0.88 2.29 -4.31
C SER A 73 -0.49 1.79 -4.78
N ASN A 74 -0.63 0.50 -5.06
CA ASN A 74 -1.90 -0.12 -5.46
C ASN A 74 -2.96 0.01 -4.36
N LEU A 75 -2.60 -0.22 -3.09
CA LEU A 75 -3.50 -0.04 -1.96
C LEU A 75 -3.92 1.43 -1.78
N TYR A 76 -2.95 2.35 -1.92
CA TYR A 76 -3.20 3.79 -1.89
C TYR A 76 -4.21 4.20 -2.95
N GLU A 77 -4.09 3.69 -4.16
CA GLU A 77 -5.03 3.96 -5.26
C GLU A 77 -6.42 3.43 -4.97
N ASP A 78 -6.55 2.21 -4.44
CA ASP A 78 -7.85 1.62 -4.09
C ASP A 78 -8.56 2.43 -3.00
N TYR A 79 -7.87 2.78 -1.94
CA TYR A 79 -8.47 3.56 -0.86
C TYR A 79 -8.80 4.99 -1.32
N THR A 80 -7.96 5.59 -2.15
CA THR A 80 -8.24 6.88 -2.76
C THR A 80 -9.50 6.83 -3.64
N TYR A 81 -9.67 5.76 -4.42
CA TYR A 81 -10.87 5.55 -5.22
C TYR A 81 -12.11 5.36 -4.34
N LEU A 82 -12.05 4.54 -3.29
CA LEU A 82 -13.16 4.30 -2.37
C LEU A 82 -13.54 5.56 -1.58
N HIS A 83 -12.57 6.36 -1.16
CA HIS A 83 -12.82 7.65 -0.52
C HIS A 83 -13.50 8.65 -1.46
N ALA A 84 -13.08 8.69 -2.73
CA ALA A 84 -13.71 9.53 -3.75
C ALA A 84 -15.13 9.05 -4.15
N ASN A 85 -15.41 7.76 -3.96
CA ASN A 85 -16.67 7.08 -4.31
C ASN A 85 -17.18 6.25 -3.12
N PRO A 86 -17.61 6.89 -2.03
CA PRO A 86 -17.97 6.18 -0.81
C PRO A 86 -19.19 5.26 -1.01
N ILE A 87 -19.18 4.16 -0.28
CA ILE A 87 -20.20 3.11 -0.32
C ILE A 87 -21.41 3.53 0.53
N ASN A 88 -22.63 3.38 0.02
CA ASN A 88 -23.82 3.54 0.87
C ASN A 88 -23.99 2.29 1.75
N ILE A 89 -23.66 2.43 3.05
CA ILE A 89 -23.66 1.31 4.00
C ILE A 89 -25.04 0.64 4.14
N ASN A 90 -26.13 1.40 3.91
CA ASN A 90 -27.51 0.92 4.05
C ASN A 90 -27.99 0.06 2.89
N SER A 91 -27.34 0.14 1.73
CA SER A 91 -27.71 -0.62 0.53
C SER A 91 -26.59 -1.54 0.03
N ALA A 92 -25.41 -1.45 0.63
CA ALA A 92 -24.25 -2.26 0.24
C ALA A 92 -24.48 -3.74 0.55
N ASP A 93 -24.09 -4.60 -0.37
CA ASP A 93 -24.02 -6.03 -0.11
C ASP A 93 -22.69 -6.45 0.53
N SER A 94 -22.58 -7.73 0.92
CA SER A 94 -21.36 -8.23 1.56
C SER A 94 -20.14 -8.11 0.66
N THR A 95 -20.30 -8.26 -0.66
CA THR A 95 -19.20 -8.18 -1.62
C THR A 95 -18.64 -6.75 -1.73
N GLU A 96 -19.52 -5.75 -1.65
CA GLU A 96 -19.13 -4.34 -1.65
C GLU A 96 -18.38 -3.96 -0.37
N LEU A 97 -18.90 -4.35 0.80
CA LEU A 97 -18.26 -4.06 2.08
C LEU A 97 -16.90 -4.79 2.22
N GLN A 98 -16.77 -5.98 1.64
CA GLN A 98 -15.49 -6.69 1.59
C GLN A 98 -14.39 -5.95 0.80
N GLN A 99 -14.75 -5.07 -0.15
CA GLN A 99 -13.77 -4.27 -0.89
C GLN A 99 -12.98 -3.31 0.02
N LEU A 100 -13.54 -2.92 1.16
CA LEU A 100 -12.88 -2.04 2.13
C LEU A 100 -11.61 -2.66 2.74
N GLY A 101 -11.51 -3.97 2.74
CA GLY A 101 -10.27 -4.66 3.10
C GLY A 101 -9.97 -4.75 4.59
N PHE A 102 -10.58 -3.94 5.43
CA PHE A 102 -10.39 -3.95 6.88
C PHE A 102 -11.60 -4.53 7.65
N LEU A 103 -12.74 -4.75 6.99
CA LEU A 103 -13.90 -5.38 7.63
C LEU A 103 -13.78 -6.91 7.60
N THR A 104 -14.10 -7.53 8.71
CA THR A 104 -14.28 -8.99 8.79
C THR A 104 -15.68 -9.37 8.32
N SER A 105 -15.87 -10.61 7.87
CA SER A 105 -17.19 -11.12 7.47
C SER A 105 -18.21 -11.03 8.60
N TRP A 106 -17.78 -11.24 9.84
CA TRP A 106 -18.60 -11.08 11.05
C TRP A 106 -19.08 -9.63 11.26
N GLN A 107 -18.21 -8.66 11.07
CA GLN A 107 -18.57 -7.23 11.17
C GLN A 107 -19.57 -6.82 10.08
N ILE A 108 -19.39 -7.35 8.86
CA ILE A 108 -20.34 -7.13 7.75
C ILE A 108 -21.69 -7.74 8.07
N GLU A 109 -21.73 -8.98 8.60
CA GLU A 109 -22.97 -9.62 9.04
C GLU A 109 -23.66 -8.82 10.16
N ALA A 110 -22.90 -8.29 11.12
CA ALA A 110 -23.42 -7.47 12.19
C ALA A 110 -24.01 -6.13 11.69
N ILE A 111 -23.38 -5.48 10.70
CA ILE A 111 -23.92 -4.28 10.04
C ILE A 111 -25.26 -4.61 9.37
N HIS A 112 -25.33 -5.68 8.58
CA HIS A 112 -26.57 -6.08 7.91
C HIS A 112 -27.67 -6.49 8.90
N ALA A 113 -27.32 -7.21 9.98
CA ALA A 113 -28.26 -7.59 11.03
C ALA A 113 -28.82 -6.36 11.77
N TYR A 114 -27.99 -5.36 12.03
CA TYR A 114 -28.43 -4.10 12.63
C TYR A 114 -29.43 -3.37 11.72
N ILE A 115 -29.08 -3.20 10.42
CA ILE A 115 -29.95 -2.53 9.44
C ILE A 115 -31.27 -3.27 9.27
N TYR A 116 -31.25 -4.61 9.25
CA TYR A 116 -32.45 -5.44 9.16
C TYR A 116 -33.37 -5.26 10.38
N ARG A 117 -32.79 -5.16 11.59
CA ARG A 117 -33.56 -5.11 12.85
C ARG A 117 -34.03 -3.70 13.20
N TYR A 118 -33.21 -2.68 12.96
CA TYR A 118 -33.45 -1.31 13.45
C TYR A 118 -33.66 -0.27 12.33
N GLY A 119 -33.47 -0.66 11.06
CA GLY A 119 -33.57 0.22 9.91
C GLY A 119 -32.26 0.89 9.54
N ALA A 120 -32.33 1.87 8.63
CA ALA A 120 -31.17 2.53 8.07
C ALA A 120 -30.34 3.28 9.12
N LEU A 121 -29.03 3.11 9.05
CA LEU A 121 -28.06 3.95 9.75
C LEU A 121 -28.09 5.37 9.16
N ARG A 122 -28.11 6.39 10.00
CA ARG A 122 -28.22 7.80 9.58
C ARG A 122 -26.93 8.60 9.73
N SER A 123 -26.01 8.12 10.57
CA SER A 123 -24.77 8.83 10.87
C SER A 123 -23.64 7.89 11.30
N VAL A 124 -22.40 8.38 11.21
CA VAL A 124 -21.21 7.67 11.77
C VAL A 124 -21.37 7.38 13.27
N GLY A 125 -22.06 8.26 14.01
CA GLY A 125 -22.32 8.08 15.44
C GLY A 125 -23.14 6.82 15.74
N GLU A 126 -24.08 6.42 14.88
CA GLU A 126 -24.88 5.22 15.07
C GLU A 126 -24.11 3.92 14.89
N LEU A 127 -22.94 3.95 14.23
CA LEU A 127 -22.06 2.77 14.18
C LEU A 127 -21.59 2.31 15.58
N MET A 128 -21.67 3.19 16.58
CA MET A 128 -21.38 2.83 17.99
C MET A 128 -22.39 1.85 18.58
N LEU A 129 -23.57 1.74 17.98
CA LEU A 129 -24.62 0.83 18.42
C LEU A 129 -24.41 -0.62 17.95
N ILE A 130 -23.41 -0.84 17.09
CA ILE A 130 -23.00 -2.17 16.61
C ILE A 130 -21.79 -2.62 17.43
N PRO A 131 -21.95 -3.56 18.40
CA PRO A 131 -20.90 -3.92 19.35
C PRO A 131 -19.67 -4.57 18.69
N GLU A 132 -19.83 -5.16 17.51
CA GLU A 132 -18.80 -5.84 16.73
C GLU A 132 -17.84 -4.86 16.05
N LEU A 133 -18.24 -3.59 15.92
CA LEU A 133 -17.41 -2.53 15.37
C LEU A 133 -16.64 -1.84 16.51
N ASP A 134 -15.34 -2.06 16.58
CA ASP A 134 -14.49 -1.31 17.51
C ASP A 134 -14.30 0.15 17.08
N TYR A 135 -13.64 0.94 17.94
CA TYR A 135 -13.43 2.37 17.69
C TYR A 135 -12.67 2.63 16.38
N HIS A 136 -11.61 1.86 16.15
CA HIS A 136 -10.76 2.04 14.97
C HIS A 136 -11.49 1.70 13.66
N THR A 137 -12.23 0.58 13.64
CA THR A 137 -13.06 0.20 12.49
C THR A 137 -14.11 1.26 12.17
N ARG A 138 -14.77 1.83 13.19
CA ARG A 138 -15.75 2.92 12.99
C ARG A 138 -15.10 4.18 12.41
N GLN A 139 -13.91 4.52 12.88
CA GLN A 139 -13.14 5.65 12.35
C GLN A 139 -12.76 5.42 10.89
N LEU A 140 -12.28 4.23 10.53
CA LEU A 140 -11.98 3.87 9.15
C LEU A 140 -13.22 3.93 8.26
N LEU A 141 -14.35 3.35 8.71
CA LEU A 141 -15.61 3.39 7.96
C LEU A 141 -16.04 4.83 7.62
N SER A 142 -15.79 5.80 8.51
CA SER A 142 -16.17 7.19 8.28
C SER A 142 -15.55 7.81 7.03
N TYR A 143 -14.43 7.28 6.54
CA TYR A 143 -13.79 7.75 5.30
C TYR A 143 -14.40 7.17 4.03
N PHE A 144 -15.07 6.02 4.13
CA PHE A 144 -15.42 5.19 2.98
C PHE A 144 -16.91 4.96 2.81
N VAL A 145 -17.76 5.36 3.77
CA VAL A 145 -19.19 5.12 3.71
C VAL A 145 -20.03 6.39 3.73
N THR A 146 -21.21 6.27 3.14
CA THR A 146 -22.30 7.27 3.24
C THR A 146 -23.54 6.61 3.80
N PHE A 147 -24.43 7.41 4.35
CA PHE A 147 -25.67 6.99 4.99
C PHE A 147 -26.86 7.45 4.14
N GLY A 148 -27.07 6.79 2.99
CA GLY A 148 -28.20 7.04 2.10
C GLY A 148 -29.41 6.15 2.41
N ASP A 149 -30.49 6.34 1.65
CA ASP A 149 -31.71 5.54 1.82
C ASP A 149 -31.53 4.06 1.46
N ILE A 150 -32.31 3.17 2.09
CA ILE A 150 -32.36 1.73 1.80
C ILE A 150 -33.08 1.45 0.47
N ALA A 151 -33.94 2.34 0.02
CA ALA A 151 -34.85 2.09 -1.10
C ALA A 151 -34.09 1.82 -2.41
N LYS A 152 -34.25 0.60 -2.93
CA LYS A 152 -33.92 0.26 -4.31
C LYS A 152 -35.18 0.51 -5.15
N PRO A 153 -35.13 1.38 -6.19
CA PRO A 153 -36.29 1.57 -7.08
C PRO A 153 -36.62 0.26 -7.78
N HIS A 154 -37.92 -0.12 -7.81
CA HIS A 154 -38.45 -1.17 -8.68
C HIS A 154 -38.40 -0.69 -10.13
N GLU A 155 -37.46 -1.18 -10.90
CA GLU A 155 -37.25 -0.77 -12.30
C GLU A 155 -37.42 -1.99 -13.25
N THR A 156 -37.96 -1.75 -14.44
CA THR A 156 -37.95 -2.77 -15.50
C THR A 156 -36.52 -3.00 -15.99
N LEU A 157 -36.19 -4.22 -16.45
CA LEU A 157 -34.85 -4.53 -16.95
C LEU A 157 -34.37 -3.60 -18.06
N ARG A 158 -35.28 -3.21 -18.97
CA ARG A 158 -34.97 -2.30 -20.09
C ARG A 158 -34.64 -0.89 -19.62
N ASP A 159 -35.45 -0.33 -18.72
CA ASP A 159 -35.22 0.99 -18.15
C ASP A 159 -33.96 1.04 -17.31
N THR A 160 -33.65 -0.07 -16.64
CA THR A 160 -32.42 -0.25 -15.87
C THR A 160 -31.18 -0.15 -16.75
N TRP A 161 -31.12 -0.88 -17.89
CA TRP A 161 -29.95 -0.84 -18.79
C TRP A 161 -29.72 0.55 -19.37
N TRP A 162 -30.78 1.22 -19.85
CA TRP A 162 -30.66 2.57 -20.40
C TRP A 162 -30.16 3.57 -19.35
N ARG A 163 -30.69 3.52 -18.13
CA ARG A 163 -30.24 4.37 -17.03
C ARG A 163 -28.81 4.04 -16.59
N MET A 164 -28.46 2.76 -16.54
CA MET A 164 -27.10 2.32 -16.24
C MET A 164 -26.07 2.90 -17.23
N LEU A 165 -26.41 3.04 -18.48
CA LEU A 165 -25.52 3.56 -19.53
C LEU A 165 -25.48 5.09 -19.59
N THR A 166 -26.57 5.78 -19.18
CA THR A 166 -26.75 7.23 -19.42
C THR A 166 -26.71 8.09 -18.15
N ARG A 167 -26.96 7.54 -16.97
CA ARG A 167 -27.10 8.31 -15.72
C ARG A 167 -25.99 8.02 -14.69
N GLY A 168 -24.89 7.44 -15.12
CA GLY A 168 -23.75 7.23 -14.28
C GLY A 168 -22.90 8.49 -14.13
N ARG A 169 -21.93 8.41 -13.26
CA ARG A 169 -20.92 9.44 -13.02
C ARG A 169 -19.66 9.07 -13.80
N SER A 170 -19.17 10.02 -14.56
CA SER A 170 -17.93 9.95 -15.31
C SER A 170 -16.82 10.71 -14.58
N GLU A 171 -15.61 10.18 -14.62
CA GLU A 171 -14.41 10.85 -14.13
C GLU A 171 -13.28 10.69 -15.15
N LEU A 172 -12.67 11.82 -15.51
CA LEU A 172 -11.46 11.90 -16.32
C LEU A 172 -10.35 12.51 -15.47
N SER A 173 -9.21 11.84 -15.39
CA SER A 173 -8.03 12.33 -14.69
C SER A 173 -6.80 12.23 -15.57
N SER A 174 -6.01 13.30 -15.64
CA SER A 174 -4.72 13.31 -16.33
C SER A 174 -3.66 13.83 -15.39
N ARG A 175 -2.50 13.16 -15.36
CA ARG A 175 -1.33 13.55 -14.57
C ARG A 175 -0.10 13.58 -15.46
N ILE A 176 0.77 14.59 -15.25
CA ILE A 176 2.06 14.75 -15.89
C ILE A 176 3.09 15.08 -14.81
N ASP A 177 4.22 14.34 -14.78
CA ASP A 177 5.36 14.66 -13.93
C ASP A 177 6.52 15.11 -14.81
N ILE A 178 7.11 16.26 -14.45
CA ILE A 178 8.13 16.96 -15.21
C ILE A 178 9.36 17.11 -14.32
N PRO A 179 10.43 16.32 -14.54
CA PRO A 179 11.70 16.57 -13.86
C PRO A 179 12.36 17.83 -14.43
N LEU A 180 12.82 18.72 -13.54
CA LEU A 180 13.58 19.92 -13.91
C LEU A 180 15.11 19.66 -13.93
N TYR A 181 15.50 18.41 -13.81
CA TYR A 181 16.88 17.91 -13.88
C TYR A 181 17.05 16.91 -15.01
N GLN A 182 18.28 16.73 -15.46
CA GLN A 182 18.60 15.74 -16.50
C GLN A 182 19.28 14.52 -15.89
N ARG A 183 18.80 13.32 -16.19
CA ARG A 183 19.48 12.06 -15.85
C ARG A 183 20.46 11.68 -16.95
N ALA A 184 21.57 11.04 -16.59
CA ALA A 184 22.61 10.59 -17.51
C ALA A 184 22.07 9.73 -18.67
N GLY A 185 21.02 8.95 -18.43
CA GLY A 185 20.37 8.11 -19.46
C GLY A 185 19.71 8.89 -20.60
N TYR A 186 19.47 10.19 -20.47
CA TYR A 186 18.93 11.04 -21.54
C TYR A 186 20.01 11.76 -22.35
N ALA A 187 21.31 11.52 -22.04
CA ALA A 187 22.38 12.11 -22.80
C ALA A 187 22.35 11.69 -24.29
N PRO A 188 22.72 12.58 -25.23
CA PRO A 188 22.87 12.21 -26.62
C PRO A 188 23.82 11.03 -26.80
N ARG A 189 23.46 10.08 -27.66
CA ARG A 189 24.21 8.84 -27.86
C ARG A 189 24.39 8.50 -29.32
N THR A 190 25.50 7.86 -29.64
CA THR A 190 25.73 7.22 -30.92
C THR A 190 25.23 5.79 -30.92
N GLN A 191 24.97 5.20 -32.09
CA GLN A 191 24.54 3.79 -32.20
C GLN A 191 25.62 2.84 -31.64
N SER A 192 26.91 3.16 -31.79
CA SER A 192 27.97 2.34 -31.22
C SER A 192 27.97 2.36 -29.68
N GLN A 193 27.68 3.47 -29.04
CA GLN A 193 27.55 3.58 -27.58
C GLN A 193 26.33 2.80 -27.07
N LEU A 194 25.23 2.85 -27.80
CA LEU A 194 24.02 2.08 -27.48
C LEU A 194 24.29 0.57 -27.54
N ASN A 195 25.02 0.11 -28.56
CA ASN A 195 25.36 -1.30 -28.71
C ASN A 195 26.32 -1.80 -27.61
N VAL A 196 27.21 -0.96 -27.09
CA VAL A 196 28.17 -1.34 -26.03
C VAL A 196 27.53 -1.33 -24.65
N ALA A 197 26.61 -0.38 -24.39
CA ALA A 197 26.02 -0.21 -23.05
C ALA A 197 24.51 0.12 -23.15
N PRO A 198 23.67 -0.80 -23.67
CA PRO A 198 22.26 -0.54 -23.96
C PRO A 198 21.42 -0.21 -22.71
N SER A 199 21.82 -0.68 -21.53
CA SER A 199 21.16 -0.38 -20.26
C SER A 199 21.41 1.01 -19.68
N ARG A 200 22.38 1.76 -20.28
CA ARG A 200 22.73 3.10 -19.80
C ARG A 200 21.91 4.22 -20.44
N TYR A 201 21.08 3.93 -21.43
CA TYR A 201 20.36 4.94 -22.21
C TYR A 201 18.85 4.65 -22.22
N TYR A 202 18.07 5.69 -21.96
CA TYR A 202 16.62 5.62 -22.08
C TYR A 202 16.19 5.78 -23.54
N MET A 203 15.14 5.06 -23.91
CA MET A 203 14.60 5.04 -25.28
C MET A 203 13.62 6.19 -25.56
N GLY A 204 12.96 6.70 -24.51
CA GLY A 204 11.95 7.75 -24.57
C GLY A 204 12.34 9.04 -23.83
N ASN A 205 11.39 9.96 -23.68
CA ASN A 205 11.57 11.24 -23.01
C ASN A 205 11.43 11.13 -21.48
N ALA A 206 11.80 12.20 -20.76
CA ALA A 206 11.81 12.25 -19.29
C ALA A 206 10.43 12.45 -18.64
N LEU A 207 9.39 12.68 -19.42
CA LEU A 207 8.05 12.93 -18.88
C LEU A 207 7.38 11.63 -18.45
N TYR A 208 6.76 11.63 -17.27
CA TYR A 208 5.75 10.65 -16.88
C TYR A 208 4.38 11.15 -17.27
N HIS A 209 3.51 10.30 -17.76
CA HIS A 209 2.13 10.66 -18.10
C HIS A 209 1.18 9.52 -17.74
N ASN A 210 0.08 9.87 -17.09
CA ASN A 210 -1.02 8.95 -16.76
C ASN A 210 -2.35 9.58 -17.17
N LEU A 211 -3.20 8.79 -17.82
CA LEU A 211 -4.57 9.19 -18.19
C LEU A 211 -5.52 8.09 -17.74
N ARG A 212 -6.57 8.47 -17.01
CA ARG A 212 -7.61 7.56 -16.51
C ARG A 212 -8.99 8.10 -16.87
N TYR A 213 -9.81 7.22 -17.37
CA TYR A 213 -11.23 7.46 -17.49
C TYR A 213 -12.01 6.36 -16.76
N SER A 214 -13.01 6.72 -15.98
CA SER A 214 -13.90 5.77 -15.33
C SER A 214 -15.34 6.25 -15.39
N TYR A 215 -16.24 5.30 -15.58
CA TYR A 215 -17.69 5.49 -15.53
C TYR A 215 -18.27 4.57 -14.46
N ARG A 216 -19.22 5.06 -13.68
CA ARG A 216 -19.89 4.30 -12.64
C ARG A 216 -21.37 4.65 -12.52
N TYR A 217 -22.21 3.63 -12.47
CA TYR A 217 -23.63 3.73 -12.12
C TYR A 217 -23.91 2.88 -10.87
N GLY A 218 -23.89 3.50 -9.69
CA GLY A 218 -24.04 2.82 -8.40
C GLY A 218 -23.07 1.65 -8.27
N THR A 219 -23.62 0.48 -7.90
CA THR A 219 -22.92 -0.78 -7.76
C THR A 219 -23.10 -1.71 -8.96
N ARG A 220 -24.02 -1.37 -9.86
CA ARG A 220 -24.47 -2.26 -10.95
C ARG A 220 -23.57 -2.25 -12.17
N LEU A 221 -23.01 -1.10 -12.53
CA LEU A 221 -22.14 -0.98 -13.69
C LEU A 221 -20.96 -0.06 -13.38
N SER A 222 -19.75 -0.55 -13.62
CA SER A 222 -18.57 0.32 -13.72
C SER A 222 -17.69 -0.15 -14.86
N TRP A 223 -17.05 0.79 -15.54
CA TRP A 223 -16.03 0.49 -16.53
C TRP A 223 -14.99 1.60 -16.55
N GLY A 224 -13.80 1.29 -16.99
CA GLY A 224 -12.73 2.26 -17.04
C GLY A 224 -11.58 1.82 -17.92
N ILE A 225 -10.79 2.82 -18.30
CA ILE A 225 -9.55 2.65 -19.05
C ILE A 225 -8.48 3.50 -18.34
N SER A 226 -7.31 2.93 -18.15
CA SER A 226 -6.15 3.62 -17.62
C SER A 226 -4.94 3.37 -18.51
N THR A 227 -4.20 4.45 -18.77
CA THR A 227 -2.95 4.38 -19.55
C THR A 227 -1.85 5.06 -18.76
N GLU A 228 -0.64 4.50 -18.89
CA GLU A 228 0.56 5.03 -18.25
C GLU A 228 1.74 4.97 -19.19
N LYS A 229 2.62 5.95 -19.08
CA LYS A 229 3.93 6.01 -19.70
C LYS A 229 4.94 6.46 -18.67
N ASP A 230 5.88 5.62 -18.34
CA ASP A 230 6.96 5.97 -17.43
C ASP A 230 8.00 6.90 -18.05
N ALA A 231 8.71 7.63 -17.18
CA ALA A 231 9.81 8.48 -17.59
C ALA A 231 10.95 7.62 -18.18
N GLY A 232 11.25 7.81 -19.46
CA GLY A 232 12.25 7.05 -20.20
C GLY A 232 11.68 6.06 -21.21
N GLU A 233 10.39 5.83 -21.21
CA GLU A 233 9.73 4.94 -22.16
C GLU A 233 9.41 5.64 -23.48
N PRO A 234 9.54 4.93 -24.61
CA PRO A 234 9.14 5.45 -25.90
C PRO A 234 7.61 5.43 -26.06
N ILE A 235 7.05 6.47 -26.69
CA ILE A 235 5.62 6.56 -27.05
C ILE A 235 5.49 7.25 -28.41
N PHE A 236 4.46 6.91 -29.17
CA PHE A 236 4.20 7.45 -30.51
C PHE A 236 5.33 7.24 -31.49
N THR A 237 6.10 6.15 -31.30
CA THR A 237 7.11 5.68 -32.25
C THR A 237 6.55 4.55 -33.10
N ARG A 238 7.24 4.16 -34.16
CA ARG A 238 6.85 3.02 -35.00
C ARG A 238 6.81 1.71 -34.20
N GLU A 239 7.70 1.57 -33.21
CA GLU A 239 7.84 0.36 -32.38
C GLU A 239 6.93 0.40 -31.15
N SER A 240 6.59 1.59 -30.64
CA SER A 240 5.70 1.82 -29.51
C SER A 240 4.64 2.88 -29.85
N PRO A 241 3.58 2.51 -30.62
CA PRO A 241 2.57 3.46 -31.06
C PRO A 241 1.60 3.89 -29.94
N LEU A 242 1.48 3.09 -28.89
CA LEU A 242 0.61 3.33 -27.74
C LEU A 242 1.45 3.50 -26.46
N PRO A 243 0.85 4.04 -25.37
CA PRO A 243 1.45 4.00 -24.04
C PRO A 243 1.84 2.59 -23.64
N ASP A 244 2.86 2.45 -22.82
CA ASP A 244 3.40 1.15 -22.43
C ASP A 244 2.38 0.33 -21.67
N HIS A 245 1.76 0.91 -20.67
CA HIS A 245 0.66 0.31 -19.93
C HIS A 245 -0.69 0.77 -20.46
N LEU A 246 -1.54 -0.19 -20.78
CA LEU A 246 -2.94 0.01 -21.12
C LEU A 246 -3.78 -1.02 -20.39
N SER A 247 -4.62 -0.59 -19.48
CA SER A 247 -5.56 -1.47 -18.80
C SER A 247 -7.00 -1.01 -18.97
N GLY A 248 -7.93 -1.97 -18.98
CA GLY A 248 -9.35 -1.68 -19.11
C GLY A 248 -10.20 -2.77 -18.45
N TYR A 249 -11.35 -2.37 -17.94
CA TYR A 249 -12.28 -3.30 -17.31
C TYR A 249 -13.73 -2.89 -17.54
N ILE A 250 -14.62 -3.87 -17.49
CA ILE A 250 -16.08 -3.71 -17.36
C ILE A 250 -16.52 -4.59 -16.19
N GLN A 251 -17.23 -3.99 -15.23
CA GLN A 251 -17.81 -4.71 -14.08
C GLN A 251 -19.32 -4.55 -14.08
N LEU A 252 -20.02 -5.67 -13.97
CA LEU A 252 -21.45 -5.76 -13.66
C LEU A 252 -21.61 -6.33 -12.26
N GLY A 253 -22.50 -5.76 -11.47
CA GLY A 253 -22.74 -6.20 -10.10
C GLY A 253 -24.21 -6.11 -9.69
N ASP A 254 -24.56 -6.75 -8.57
CA ASP A 254 -25.89 -6.71 -7.92
C ASP A 254 -27.07 -7.00 -8.88
N MET A 255 -26.92 -8.07 -9.66
CA MET A 255 -27.96 -8.54 -10.59
C MET A 255 -28.56 -9.87 -10.10
N GLY A 256 -29.23 -9.83 -8.95
CA GLY A 256 -29.84 -10.99 -8.32
C GLY A 256 -28.80 -11.99 -7.79
N MET A 257 -28.73 -13.19 -8.39
CA MET A 257 -27.74 -14.20 -8.01
C MET A 257 -26.32 -13.82 -8.47
N LEU A 258 -26.18 -13.07 -9.57
CA LEU A 258 -24.89 -12.59 -10.06
C LEU A 258 -24.46 -11.38 -9.18
N LYS A 259 -23.47 -11.60 -8.32
CA LYS A 259 -22.95 -10.57 -7.40
C LYS A 259 -21.88 -9.71 -8.03
N SER A 260 -21.03 -10.30 -8.85
CA SER A 260 -19.99 -9.57 -9.58
C SER A 260 -19.61 -10.34 -10.85
N LEU A 261 -19.47 -9.65 -11.96
CA LEU A 261 -18.84 -10.10 -13.18
C LEU A 261 -17.85 -9.04 -13.63
N VAL A 262 -16.59 -9.39 -13.76
CA VAL A 262 -15.56 -8.49 -14.28
C VAL A 262 -14.96 -9.10 -15.54
N VAL A 263 -14.87 -8.29 -16.59
CA VAL A 263 -14.22 -8.64 -17.86
C VAL A 263 -13.14 -7.59 -18.13
N GLY A 264 -11.97 -8.02 -18.59
CA GLY A 264 -10.78 -7.20 -18.79
C GLY A 264 -9.76 -7.42 -17.68
N ASN A 265 -9.24 -6.34 -17.07
CA ASN A 265 -8.22 -6.41 -16.04
C ASN A 265 -8.87 -6.46 -14.65
N TYR A 266 -8.52 -7.48 -13.85
CA TYR A 266 -9.10 -7.70 -12.53
C TYR A 266 -8.08 -8.23 -11.53
N ARG A 267 -8.42 -8.15 -10.24
CA ARG A 267 -7.67 -8.69 -9.12
C ARG A 267 -8.51 -9.67 -8.33
N LEU A 268 -7.86 -10.65 -7.73
CA LEU A 268 -8.46 -11.72 -6.94
C LEU A 268 -7.81 -11.80 -5.57
N HIS A 269 -8.62 -12.12 -4.56
CA HIS A 269 -8.12 -12.47 -3.23
C HIS A 269 -9.08 -13.47 -2.59
N PHE A 270 -8.57 -14.66 -2.23
CA PHE A 270 -9.33 -15.71 -1.55
C PHE A 270 -8.60 -16.18 -0.28
N GLY A 271 -9.41 -16.54 0.76
CA GLY A 271 -8.90 -17.00 2.04
C GLY A 271 -8.00 -15.99 2.74
N GLN A 272 -6.84 -16.46 3.18
CA GLN A 272 -5.74 -15.66 3.73
C GLN A 272 -4.67 -15.32 2.66
N GLY A 273 -4.93 -15.70 1.40
CA GLY A 273 -4.04 -15.44 0.28
C GLY A 273 -2.88 -16.41 0.13
N LEU A 274 -2.94 -17.60 0.71
CA LEU A 274 -1.85 -18.59 0.61
C LEU A 274 -1.61 -19.06 -0.82
N ILE A 275 -2.64 -19.14 -1.65
CA ILE A 275 -2.50 -19.58 -3.04
C ILE A 275 -2.84 -18.50 -4.06
N LEU A 276 -3.74 -17.57 -3.72
CA LEU A 276 -4.20 -16.55 -4.66
C LEU A 276 -4.54 -15.23 -3.97
N ASN A 277 -3.69 -14.25 -4.17
CA ASN A 277 -3.89 -12.89 -3.70
C ASN A 277 -3.11 -11.91 -4.57
N SER A 278 -3.80 -11.13 -5.38
CA SER A 278 -3.24 -10.01 -6.13
C SER A 278 -3.53 -8.64 -5.49
N ASP A 279 -4.18 -8.63 -4.33
CA ASP A 279 -4.27 -7.44 -3.48
C ASP A 279 -3.00 -7.32 -2.61
N PHE A 280 -2.82 -6.15 -2.03
CA PHE A 280 -1.76 -5.95 -1.03
C PHE A 280 -2.08 -6.71 0.27
N ALA A 281 -1.09 -7.45 0.79
CA ALA A 281 -1.17 -7.97 2.15
C ALA A 281 -0.91 -6.80 3.12
N LEU A 282 -1.90 -6.47 3.96
CA LEU A 282 -1.77 -5.43 4.99
C LEU A 282 -0.55 -5.73 5.87
N GLY A 283 0.28 -4.72 6.12
CA GLY A 283 1.48 -4.85 6.95
C GLY A 283 1.17 -5.37 8.36
N LYS A 284 2.17 -5.92 9.03
CA LYS A 284 2.06 -6.58 10.34
C LYS A 284 1.37 -5.73 11.43
N ASN A 285 1.39 -4.41 11.30
CA ASN A 285 0.93 -3.48 12.31
C ASN A 285 -0.38 -2.76 11.99
N MET A 286 -0.72 -2.60 10.72
CA MET A 286 -1.75 -1.66 10.32
C MET A 286 -3.13 -1.99 10.87
N LEU A 287 -3.47 -3.27 10.93
CA LEU A 287 -4.77 -3.70 11.41
C LEU A 287 -4.64 -5.10 12.02
N LEU A 288 -4.41 -5.15 13.32
CA LEU A 288 -4.53 -6.42 14.06
C LEU A 288 -5.85 -7.13 13.77
N GLN A 289 -6.89 -6.37 13.42
CA GLN A 289 -8.18 -6.89 12.97
C GLN A 289 -8.14 -7.46 11.56
N GLY A 290 -7.38 -6.87 10.65
CA GLY A 290 -7.20 -7.37 9.29
C GLY A 290 -6.63 -8.79 9.23
N LEU A 291 -5.92 -9.22 10.28
CA LEU A 291 -5.41 -10.59 10.41
C LEU A 291 -6.52 -11.65 10.60
N THR A 292 -7.73 -11.25 10.97
CA THR A 292 -8.92 -12.11 11.05
C THR A 292 -9.88 -11.92 9.88
N ARG A 293 -9.46 -11.19 8.86
CA ARG A 293 -10.21 -11.03 7.61
C ARG A 293 -10.10 -12.30 6.79
N GLN A 294 -11.21 -12.68 6.19
CA GLN A 294 -11.29 -13.70 5.16
C GLN A 294 -11.77 -13.05 3.88
N ALA A 295 -11.01 -13.19 2.82
CA ALA A 295 -11.33 -12.59 1.55
C ALA A 295 -12.02 -13.59 0.60
N ALA A 296 -13.03 -13.12 -0.13
CA ALA A 296 -13.63 -13.79 -1.28
C ALA A 296 -14.00 -12.69 -2.30
N THR A 297 -13.00 -11.99 -2.83
CA THR A 297 -13.22 -10.76 -3.59
C THR A 297 -12.69 -10.84 -5.02
N ILE A 298 -13.53 -10.36 -5.95
CA ILE A 298 -13.12 -9.92 -7.29
C ILE A 298 -13.17 -8.40 -7.31
N LYS A 299 -12.09 -7.76 -7.72
CA LYS A 299 -12.02 -6.31 -7.92
C LYS A 299 -11.55 -6.00 -9.34
N PRO A 300 -12.15 -5.02 -10.05
CA PRO A 300 -11.53 -4.53 -11.28
C PRO A 300 -10.17 -3.89 -10.97
N HIS A 301 -9.21 -4.09 -11.84
CA HIS A 301 -7.92 -3.40 -11.76
C HIS A 301 -8.08 -1.98 -12.32
N ARG A 302 -8.00 -0.98 -11.44
CA ARG A 302 -8.19 0.43 -11.77
C ARG A 302 -6.88 1.20 -11.83
N GLY A 303 -5.83 0.59 -11.25
CA GLY A 303 -4.51 1.19 -11.09
C GLY A 303 -3.64 1.10 -12.34
N THR A 304 -2.41 1.55 -12.16
CA THR A 304 -1.34 1.47 -13.17
C THR A 304 -0.26 0.47 -12.78
N GLY A 305 -0.43 -0.24 -11.65
CA GLY A 305 0.50 -1.30 -11.27
C GLY A 305 0.47 -2.45 -12.26
N GLU A 306 1.63 -2.78 -12.82
CA GLU A 306 1.73 -3.78 -13.91
C GLU A 306 1.94 -5.21 -13.40
N GLY A 307 2.24 -5.38 -12.11
CA GLY A 307 2.54 -6.69 -11.53
C GLY A 307 1.30 -7.52 -11.16
N ASP A 308 0.36 -6.94 -10.46
CA ASP A 308 -0.60 -7.63 -9.61
C ASP A 308 -2.03 -7.59 -10.17
N TYR A 309 -2.25 -8.08 -11.39
CA TYR A 309 -3.57 -8.22 -11.97
C TYR A 309 -3.66 -9.38 -12.95
N TYR A 310 -4.88 -9.76 -13.30
CA TYR A 310 -5.22 -10.79 -14.30
C TYR A 310 -5.97 -10.16 -15.46
N THR A 311 -5.84 -10.72 -16.64
CA THR A 311 -6.56 -10.27 -17.85
C THR A 311 -7.46 -11.39 -18.35
N GLY A 312 -8.77 -11.16 -18.38
CA GLY A 312 -9.75 -12.18 -18.79
C GLY A 312 -11.13 -11.92 -18.21
N ALA A 313 -11.70 -12.90 -17.51
CA ALA A 313 -13.02 -12.76 -16.90
C ALA A 313 -13.09 -13.49 -15.55
N ALA A 314 -13.85 -12.91 -14.63
CA ALA A 314 -14.16 -13.52 -13.35
C ALA A 314 -15.61 -13.20 -12.94
N ALA A 315 -16.31 -14.19 -12.38
CA ALA A 315 -17.71 -14.05 -11.99
C ALA A 315 -17.95 -14.66 -10.61
N THR A 316 -18.79 -13.99 -9.80
CA THR A 316 -19.27 -14.46 -8.51
C THR A 316 -20.79 -14.62 -8.56
N VAL A 317 -21.26 -15.80 -8.24
CA VAL A 317 -22.69 -16.11 -8.09
C VAL A 317 -22.96 -16.51 -6.64
N ALA A 318 -23.98 -15.92 -6.04
CA ALA A 318 -24.40 -16.25 -4.68
C ALA A 318 -25.82 -16.80 -4.65
N TRP A 319 -26.01 -17.87 -3.88
CA TRP A 319 -27.30 -18.47 -3.64
C TRP A 319 -27.42 -18.86 -2.15
N LYS A 320 -28.29 -18.16 -1.43
CA LYS A 320 -28.44 -18.28 0.03
C LYS A 320 -27.09 -18.07 0.73
N ALA A 321 -26.61 -19.07 1.47
CA ALA A 321 -25.34 -19.05 2.19
C ALA A 321 -24.12 -19.45 1.32
N TRP A 322 -24.34 -19.86 0.07
CA TRP A 322 -23.30 -20.31 -0.83
C TRP A 322 -22.87 -19.21 -1.80
N GLN A 323 -21.59 -19.15 -2.06
CA GLN A 323 -20.98 -18.26 -3.04
C GLN A 323 -19.98 -19.04 -3.89
N LEU A 324 -20.16 -19.02 -5.20
CA LEU A 324 -19.23 -19.61 -6.17
C LEU A 324 -18.59 -18.48 -6.98
N THR A 325 -17.28 -18.44 -6.97
CA THR A 325 -16.50 -17.55 -7.82
C THR A 325 -15.68 -18.39 -8.78
N THR A 326 -15.75 -18.07 -10.08
CA THR A 326 -14.93 -18.68 -11.13
C THR A 326 -14.13 -17.61 -11.84
N PHE A 327 -12.92 -17.94 -12.29
CA PHE A 327 -12.04 -17.00 -12.96
C PHE A 327 -11.18 -17.69 -14.02
N ALA A 328 -10.88 -16.91 -15.07
CA ALA A 328 -10.00 -17.30 -16.17
C ALA A 328 -9.17 -16.11 -16.62
N SER A 329 -7.87 -16.31 -16.82
CA SER A 329 -6.94 -15.28 -17.26
C SER A 329 -5.97 -15.82 -18.30
N TYR A 330 -5.72 -15.00 -19.33
CA TYR A 330 -4.60 -15.12 -20.24
C TYR A 330 -3.83 -13.80 -20.22
N ARG A 331 -2.54 -13.83 -19.89
CA ARG A 331 -1.74 -12.61 -19.74
C ARG A 331 -0.35 -12.76 -20.37
N MET A 332 0.06 -11.72 -21.10
CA MET A 332 1.45 -11.53 -21.50
C MET A 332 2.25 -11.07 -20.28
N LEU A 333 3.43 -11.62 -20.10
CA LEU A 333 4.29 -11.41 -18.95
C LEU A 333 5.70 -11.08 -19.40
N ASP A 334 6.38 -10.26 -18.62
CA ASP A 334 7.77 -9.90 -18.82
C ASP A 334 8.66 -10.89 -18.08
N ALA A 335 9.67 -11.39 -18.76
CA ALA A 335 10.58 -12.37 -18.18
C ALA A 335 12.04 -12.11 -18.56
N THR A 336 12.92 -12.30 -17.61
CA THR A 336 14.33 -12.54 -17.90
C THR A 336 14.48 -14.00 -18.27
N LEU A 337 14.88 -14.28 -19.51
CA LEU A 337 15.04 -15.63 -20.01
C LEU A 337 16.47 -16.14 -19.76
N ASP A 338 16.59 -17.42 -19.43
CA ASP A 338 17.83 -18.20 -19.44
C ASP A 338 17.71 -19.20 -20.59
N GLY A 339 18.30 -18.84 -21.74
CA GLY A 339 18.05 -19.53 -22.99
C GLY A 339 16.57 -19.47 -23.39
N VAL A 340 15.89 -20.62 -23.45
CA VAL A 340 14.47 -20.74 -23.77
C VAL A 340 13.55 -20.77 -22.54
N SER A 341 14.14 -20.82 -21.36
CA SER A 341 13.43 -20.98 -20.07
C SER A 341 13.26 -19.65 -19.33
N ILE A 342 12.27 -19.58 -18.43
CA ILE A 342 12.05 -18.44 -17.54
C ILE A 342 13.08 -18.51 -16.41
N GLY A 343 13.99 -17.56 -16.35
CA GLY A 343 14.89 -17.38 -15.22
C GLY A 343 14.22 -16.61 -14.08
N MET A 344 13.43 -15.57 -14.41
CA MET A 344 12.67 -14.75 -13.45
C MET A 344 11.57 -13.98 -14.16
N LEU A 345 10.36 -13.99 -13.61
CA LEU A 345 9.29 -13.07 -14.04
C LEU A 345 9.60 -11.65 -13.51
N LYS A 346 9.25 -10.64 -14.29
CA LYS A 346 9.39 -9.23 -13.94
C LYS A 346 8.02 -8.62 -13.70
N THR A 347 7.92 -7.84 -12.62
CA THR A 347 6.68 -7.21 -12.17
C THR A 347 6.80 -5.70 -12.03
N ASP A 348 8.01 -5.15 -12.38
CA ASP A 348 8.31 -3.73 -12.25
C ASP A 348 7.70 -2.86 -13.37
N GLY A 349 7.29 -3.46 -14.49
CA GLY A 349 6.64 -2.78 -15.62
C GLY A 349 7.55 -1.83 -16.40
N TYR A 350 8.86 -1.76 -16.12
CA TYR A 350 9.74 -0.80 -16.77
C TYR A 350 10.22 -1.26 -18.15
N HIS A 351 9.98 -0.42 -19.16
CA HIS A 351 10.43 -0.62 -20.55
C HIS A 351 11.19 0.61 -21.10
N ARG A 352 12.06 1.19 -20.31
CA ARG A 352 12.78 2.44 -20.56
C ARG A 352 14.05 2.27 -21.38
N THR A 353 14.70 1.10 -21.28
CA THR A 353 15.97 0.78 -21.94
C THR A 353 15.78 -0.37 -22.92
N GLN A 354 16.74 -0.53 -23.86
CA GLN A 354 16.67 -1.60 -24.85
C GLN A 354 16.58 -3.02 -24.21
N PRO A 355 17.35 -3.38 -23.16
CA PRO A 355 17.19 -4.66 -22.49
C PRO A 355 15.83 -4.83 -21.79
N GLU A 356 15.24 -3.75 -21.25
CA GLU A 356 13.90 -3.77 -20.69
C GLU A 356 12.85 -4.02 -21.78
N GLN A 357 12.94 -3.35 -22.93
CA GLN A 357 12.07 -3.57 -24.10
C GLN A 357 12.10 -5.02 -24.63
N THR A 358 13.25 -5.68 -24.62
CA THR A 358 13.35 -7.08 -25.07
C THR A 358 12.66 -8.07 -24.13
N ARG A 359 12.36 -7.69 -22.91
CA ARG A 359 11.64 -8.50 -21.92
C ARG A 359 10.14 -8.35 -22.04
N LYS A 360 9.66 -7.28 -22.67
CA LYS A 360 8.24 -6.94 -22.76
C LYS A 360 7.45 -8.05 -23.44
N GLY A 361 6.48 -8.63 -22.71
CA GLY A 361 5.54 -9.61 -23.20
C GLY A 361 6.17 -10.85 -23.84
N ASN A 362 7.42 -11.20 -23.48
CA ASN A 362 8.14 -12.31 -24.12
C ASN A 362 7.73 -13.70 -23.62
N THR A 363 6.82 -13.74 -22.67
CA THR A 363 6.24 -14.95 -22.08
C THR A 363 4.73 -14.74 -21.89
N HIS A 364 3.94 -15.82 -21.79
CA HIS A 364 2.55 -15.74 -21.40
C HIS A 364 2.18 -16.83 -20.40
N GLY A 365 1.21 -16.49 -19.55
CA GLY A 365 0.65 -17.38 -18.55
C GLY A 365 -0.87 -17.47 -18.66
N ASN A 366 -1.40 -18.66 -18.40
CA ASN A 366 -2.82 -18.92 -18.23
C ASN A 366 -3.11 -19.24 -16.77
N LEU A 367 -4.24 -18.77 -16.25
CA LEU A 367 -4.73 -19.09 -14.92
C LEU A 367 -6.23 -19.40 -15.00
N PHE A 368 -6.63 -20.53 -14.41
CA PHE A 368 -8.03 -20.94 -14.29
C PHE A 368 -8.28 -21.41 -12.87
N GLY A 369 -9.47 -21.13 -12.34
CA GLY A 369 -9.80 -21.62 -11.02
C GLY A 369 -11.18 -21.26 -10.55
N ALA A 370 -11.47 -21.74 -9.34
CA ALA A 370 -12.74 -21.48 -8.66
C ALA A 370 -12.55 -21.42 -7.15
N HIS A 371 -13.40 -20.64 -6.51
CA HIS A 371 -13.58 -20.60 -5.06
C HIS A 371 -15.04 -20.85 -4.72
N LEU A 372 -15.29 -21.83 -3.84
CA LEU A 372 -16.60 -22.13 -3.29
C LEU A 372 -16.61 -21.77 -1.81
N GLY A 373 -17.44 -20.83 -1.41
CA GLY A 373 -17.60 -20.39 -0.03
C GLY A 373 -19.00 -20.68 0.52
N TYR A 374 -19.07 -21.02 1.79
CA TYR A 374 -20.29 -21.11 2.60
C TYR A 374 -20.14 -20.20 3.81
N ALA A 375 -21.11 -19.31 4.04
CA ALA A 375 -21.09 -18.40 5.19
C ALA A 375 -22.47 -18.34 5.85
N ALA A 376 -22.53 -18.65 7.14
CA ALA A 376 -23.77 -18.55 7.93
C ALA A 376 -23.45 -18.47 9.44
N HIS A 377 -24.15 -17.60 10.16
CA HIS A 377 -24.14 -17.52 11.63
C HIS A 377 -22.73 -17.40 12.24
N GLY A 378 -21.87 -16.55 11.65
CA GLY A 378 -20.50 -16.36 12.12
C GLY A 378 -19.52 -17.50 11.78
N PHE A 379 -19.97 -18.51 11.03
CA PHE A 379 -19.13 -19.58 10.47
C PHE A 379 -18.94 -19.36 8.96
N HIS A 380 -17.70 -19.55 8.51
CA HIS A 380 -17.36 -19.57 7.10
C HIS A 380 -16.46 -20.77 6.81
N LEU A 381 -16.68 -21.40 5.67
CA LEU A 381 -15.82 -22.43 5.09
C LEU A 381 -15.68 -22.15 3.60
N GLY A 382 -14.43 -22.08 3.12
CA GLY A 382 -14.11 -21.87 1.72
C GLY A 382 -13.19 -22.94 1.18
N MET A 383 -13.26 -23.18 -0.12
CA MET A 383 -12.36 -24.06 -0.85
C MET A 383 -11.96 -23.38 -2.15
N THR A 384 -10.67 -23.21 -2.36
CA THR A 384 -10.10 -22.65 -3.60
C THR A 384 -9.30 -23.72 -4.31
N ALA A 385 -9.46 -23.80 -5.63
CA ALA A 385 -8.63 -24.63 -6.48
C ALA A 385 -8.26 -23.84 -7.74
N MET A 386 -7.00 -23.89 -8.14
CA MET A 386 -6.52 -23.21 -9.33
C MET A 386 -5.46 -24.01 -10.07
N TYR A 387 -5.41 -23.79 -11.38
CA TYR A 387 -4.39 -24.31 -12.29
C TYR A 387 -3.81 -23.16 -13.09
N GLN A 388 -2.48 -23.14 -13.22
CA GLN A 388 -1.79 -22.17 -14.06
C GLN A 388 -0.73 -22.87 -14.93
N SER A 389 -0.53 -22.31 -16.14
CA SER A 389 0.43 -22.82 -17.10
C SER A 389 1.13 -21.67 -17.81
N TYR A 390 2.39 -21.90 -18.15
CA TYR A 390 3.23 -20.95 -18.87
C TYR A 390 3.68 -21.57 -20.20
N ASN A 391 3.94 -20.75 -21.20
CA ASN A 391 4.44 -21.22 -22.52
C ASN A 391 5.91 -21.65 -22.47
N ARG A 392 6.60 -21.40 -21.38
CA ARG A 392 8.02 -21.73 -21.15
C ARG A 392 8.18 -22.39 -19.79
N ASN A 393 9.19 -23.26 -19.67
CA ASN A 393 9.57 -23.85 -18.39
C ASN A 393 10.31 -22.82 -17.52
N PHE A 394 10.06 -22.84 -16.21
CA PHE A 394 10.97 -22.23 -15.23
C PHE A 394 12.28 -23.03 -15.18
N ALA A 395 13.42 -22.35 -15.31
CA ALA A 395 14.72 -22.97 -15.30
C ALA A 395 15.14 -23.39 -13.89
N PRO A 396 15.72 -24.58 -13.70
CA PRO A 396 16.38 -24.91 -12.45
C PRO A 396 17.57 -23.99 -12.24
N SER A 397 17.71 -23.44 -11.03
CA SER A 397 18.82 -22.58 -10.68
C SER A 397 19.98 -23.37 -10.07
N THR A 398 21.22 -23.03 -10.40
CA THR A 398 22.43 -23.56 -9.80
C THR A 398 22.71 -23.00 -8.40
N GLN A 399 22.03 -21.91 -8.03
CA GLN A 399 22.19 -21.25 -6.74
C GLN A 399 21.55 -22.08 -5.61
N ALA A 400 22.31 -22.42 -4.58
CA ALA A 400 21.86 -23.29 -3.49
C ALA A 400 20.54 -22.83 -2.84
N TYR A 401 20.36 -21.53 -2.60
CA TYR A 401 19.13 -21.00 -2.00
C TYR A 401 17.89 -21.09 -2.90
N LYS A 402 18.07 -21.29 -4.23
CA LYS A 402 16.99 -21.49 -5.21
C LYS A 402 16.71 -22.96 -5.52
N ARG A 403 17.33 -23.90 -4.81
CA ARG A 403 17.16 -25.35 -5.06
C ARG A 403 15.71 -25.80 -5.12
N TYR A 404 14.86 -25.20 -4.27
CA TYR A 404 13.43 -25.51 -4.17
C TYR A 404 12.54 -24.48 -4.89
N ALA A 405 13.11 -23.63 -5.76
CA ALA A 405 12.32 -22.71 -6.58
C ALA A 405 11.42 -23.48 -7.55
N PRO A 406 10.29 -22.87 -8.02
CA PRO A 406 9.42 -23.47 -9.00
C PRO A 406 10.16 -23.91 -10.27
N GLN A 407 9.81 -25.09 -10.78
CA GLN A 407 10.37 -25.69 -12.00
C GLN A 407 9.25 -26.29 -12.85
N GLY A 408 9.44 -26.30 -14.19
CA GLY A 408 8.42 -26.75 -15.12
C GLY A 408 7.56 -25.62 -15.62
N HIS A 409 6.41 -25.91 -16.21
CA HIS A 409 5.54 -24.92 -16.84
C HIS A 409 4.08 -24.98 -16.38
N ASP A 410 3.68 -26.00 -15.63
CA ASP A 410 2.33 -26.20 -15.14
C ASP A 410 2.33 -26.37 -13.61
N PHE A 411 1.38 -25.71 -12.96
CA PHE A 411 1.24 -25.69 -11.50
C PHE A 411 -0.24 -25.77 -11.14
N TRP A 412 -0.54 -26.40 -10.01
CA TRP A 412 -1.85 -26.33 -9.39
C TRP A 412 -1.70 -26.17 -7.88
N ASN A 413 -2.64 -25.46 -7.31
CA ASN A 413 -2.77 -25.30 -5.88
C ASN A 413 -4.23 -25.50 -5.47
N ALA A 414 -4.41 -26.03 -4.27
CA ALA A 414 -5.71 -26.09 -3.62
C ALA A 414 -5.60 -25.66 -2.17
N SER A 415 -6.62 -24.98 -1.65
CA SER A 415 -6.68 -24.58 -0.25
C SER A 415 -8.07 -24.72 0.32
N ILE A 416 -8.12 -24.88 1.65
CA ILE A 416 -9.32 -24.79 2.47
C ILE A 416 -9.10 -23.64 3.43
N ASP A 417 -10.04 -22.71 3.44
CA ASP A 417 -10.07 -21.58 4.35
C ASP A 417 -11.31 -21.66 5.25
N TYR A 418 -11.19 -21.19 6.47
CA TYR A 418 -12.24 -21.24 7.46
C TYR A 418 -12.21 -20.03 8.38
N ALA A 419 -13.38 -19.62 8.86
CA ALA A 419 -13.53 -18.66 9.94
C ALA A 419 -14.66 -19.07 10.87
N TRP A 420 -14.44 -18.81 12.15
CA TRP A 420 -15.46 -18.96 13.18
C TRP A 420 -15.38 -17.78 14.14
N HIS A 421 -16.50 -17.06 14.21
CA HIS A 421 -16.65 -15.91 15.08
C HIS A 421 -17.76 -16.17 16.08
N HIS A 422 -17.44 -16.08 17.36
CA HIS A 422 -18.41 -16.29 18.43
C HIS A 422 -18.10 -15.40 19.62
N HIS A 423 -19.03 -14.47 19.94
CA HIS A 423 -18.89 -13.52 21.04
C HIS A 423 -17.53 -12.79 21.07
N ARG A 424 -16.60 -13.30 21.89
CA ARG A 424 -15.29 -12.69 22.15
C ARG A 424 -14.14 -13.39 21.43
N LEU A 425 -14.45 -14.42 20.64
CA LEU A 425 -13.46 -15.28 20.00
C LEU A 425 -13.63 -15.26 18.49
N SER A 426 -12.52 -15.07 17.78
CA SER A 426 -12.45 -15.21 16.32
C SER A 426 -11.29 -16.14 15.98
N ILE A 427 -11.57 -17.19 15.23
CA ILE A 427 -10.59 -18.12 14.68
C ILE A 427 -10.71 -18.03 13.17
N VAL A 428 -9.60 -17.78 12.49
CA VAL A 428 -9.55 -17.71 11.03
C VAL A 428 -8.28 -18.41 10.55
N GLY A 429 -8.38 -19.18 9.48
CA GLY A 429 -7.21 -19.85 8.94
C GLY A 429 -7.38 -20.28 7.49
N GLU A 430 -6.26 -20.67 6.90
CA GLU A 430 -6.18 -21.28 5.59
C GLU A 430 -5.07 -22.34 5.62
N THR A 431 -5.33 -23.48 4.96
CA THR A 431 -4.32 -24.52 4.70
C THR A 431 -4.34 -24.85 3.23
N ALA A 432 -3.19 -24.84 2.61
CA ALA A 432 -2.99 -25.01 1.18
C ALA A 432 -1.98 -26.13 0.88
N ILE A 433 -2.18 -26.76 -0.27
CA ILE A 433 -1.26 -27.74 -0.84
C ILE A 433 -0.89 -27.35 -2.27
N ASP A 434 0.29 -27.72 -2.70
CA ASP A 434 0.76 -27.55 -4.06
C ASP A 434 0.79 -28.89 -4.84
N LYS A 435 1.18 -28.81 -6.12
CA LYS A 435 1.36 -29.93 -7.06
C LYS A 435 2.21 -31.10 -6.50
N LYS A 436 3.13 -30.83 -5.56
CA LYS A 436 4.03 -31.85 -4.99
C LYS A 436 3.49 -32.39 -3.67
N GLY A 437 2.41 -31.83 -3.14
CA GLY A 437 1.89 -32.13 -1.81
C GLY A 437 2.60 -31.38 -0.68
N ALA A 438 3.42 -30.37 -0.99
CA ALA A 438 3.95 -29.46 0.02
C ALA A 438 2.83 -28.61 0.61
N VAL A 439 2.95 -28.27 1.90
CA VAL A 439 1.87 -27.64 2.68
C VAL A 439 2.27 -26.27 3.17
N ALA A 440 1.34 -25.33 3.08
CA ALA A 440 1.39 -24.04 3.77
C ALA A 440 0.13 -23.88 4.64
N THR A 441 0.29 -23.35 5.86
CA THR A 441 -0.86 -23.07 6.74
C THR A 441 -0.64 -21.79 7.54
N LEU A 442 -1.72 -21.03 7.68
CA LEU A 442 -1.80 -19.77 8.42
C LEU A 442 -3.06 -19.80 9.29
N ASN A 443 -2.89 -19.58 10.59
CA ASN A 443 -3.98 -19.67 11.57
C ASN A 443 -3.92 -18.48 12.51
N THR A 444 -5.02 -17.78 12.68
CA THR A 444 -5.16 -16.60 13.53
C THR A 444 -6.26 -16.84 14.57
N LEU A 445 -5.92 -16.59 15.83
CA LEU A 445 -6.83 -16.55 16.96
C LEU A 445 -6.88 -15.12 17.50
N ARG A 446 -8.04 -14.52 17.55
CA ARG A 446 -8.27 -13.22 18.20
C ARG A 446 -9.24 -13.35 19.34
N VAL A 447 -8.89 -12.77 20.48
CA VAL A 447 -9.68 -12.82 21.72
C VAL A 447 -9.94 -11.40 22.19
N LYS A 448 -11.19 -11.04 22.41
CA LYS A 448 -11.60 -9.85 23.18
C LYS A 448 -11.46 -10.16 24.68
N ALA A 449 -10.25 -10.02 25.21
CA ALA A 449 -9.94 -10.35 26.61
C ALA A 449 -10.71 -9.45 27.59
N LEU A 450 -10.80 -8.15 27.30
CA LEU A 450 -11.61 -7.15 27.98
C LEU A 450 -12.38 -6.34 26.95
N ASP A 451 -13.35 -5.52 27.36
CA ASP A 451 -14.13 -4.71 26.42
C ASP A 451 -13.29 -3.75 25.57
N LYS A 452 -12.10 -3.40 26.06
CA LYS A 452 -11.17 -2.48 25.41
C LYS A 452 -9.79 -3.11 25.15
N LEU A 453 -9.64 -4.43 25.29
CA LEU A 453 -8.40 -5.15 25.07
C LEU A 453 -8.64 -6.34 24.15
N HIS A 454 -8.00 -6.29 23.00
CA HIS A 454 -7.96 -7.37 22.02
C HIS A 454 -6.56 -7.96 21.95
N LEU A 455 -6.49 -9.27 22.00
CA LEU A 455 -5.25 -10.05 21.83
C LEU A 455 -5.36 -10.88 20.56
N THR A 456 -4.28 -10.96 19.81
CA THR A 456 -4.19 -11.73 18.56
C THR A 456 -2.98 -12.64 18.62
N LEU A 457 -3.20 -13.92 18.35
CA LEU A 457 -2.15 -14.92 18.13
C LEU A 457 -2.25 -15.38 16.68
N LEU A 458 -1.15 -15.33 15.93
CA LEU A 458 -1.08 -15.88 14.59
C LEU A 458 0.08 -16.88 14.51
N GLN A 459 -0.20 -18.06 13.95
CA GLN A 459 0.78 -19.09 13.67
C GLN A 459 0.85 -19.31 12.17
N ARG A 460 2.09 -19.41 11.63
CA ARG A 460 2.33 -19.74 10.24
C ARG A 460 3.38 -20.84 10.08
N TYR A 461 3.14 -21.68 9.09
CA TYR A 461 4.08 -22.70 8.64
C TYR A 461 4.01 -22.80 7.12
N TYR A 462 5.12 -22.55 6.46
CA TYR A 462 5.26 -22.66 5.01
C TYR A 462 6.41 -23.60 4.71
N ALA A 463 6.13 -24.72 4.06
CA ALA A 463 7.17 -25.68 3.67
C ALA A 463 8.21 -25.00 2.78
N HIS A 464 9.47 -25.42 2.88
CA HIS A 464 10.56 -24.80 2.12
C HIS A 464 10.46 -25.04 0.61
N ASP A 465 9.71 -26.02 0.20
CA ASP A 465 9.46 -26.43 -1.18
C ASP A 465 8.02 -26.19 -1.65
N PHE A 466 7.20 -25.45 -0.89
CA PHE A 466 5.85 -25.05 -1.29
C PHE A 466 5.91 -24.06 -2.45
N TRP A 467 5.08 -24.29 -3.50
CA TRP A 467 4.99 -23.47 -4.70
C TRP A 467 3.61 -22.82 -4.85
N ALA A 468 3.51 -21.54 -4.57
CA ALA A 468 2.33 -20.71 -4.84
C ALA A 468 2.77 -19.41 -5.51
N LEU A 469 2.82 -19.40 -6.85
CA LEU A 469 3.34 -18.28 -7.64
C LEU A 469 2.46 -17.02 -7.53
N GLU A 470 1.17 -17.20 -7.26
CA GLU A 470 0.17 -16.12 -7.13
C GLU A 470 -0.23 -15.87 -5.66
N GLY A 471 0.43 -16.52 -4.72
CA GLY A 471 0.13 -16.37 -3.30
C GLY A 471 0.85 -15.17 -2.71
N LYS A 472 0.10 -14.33 -1.97
CA LYS A 472 0.65 -13.26 -1.12
C LYS A 472 -0.11 -13.29 0.21
N SER A 473 0.58 -13.59 1.29
CA SER A 473 -0.02 -13.75 2.62
C SER A 473 0.88 -13.14 3.70
N PHE A 474 0.47 -13.25 4.96
CA PHE A 474 1.26 -12.78 6.08
C PHE A 474 2.60 -13.54 6.16
N SER A 475 3.66 -12.91 5.73
CA SER A 475 5.01 -13.48 5.74
C SER A 475 6.07 -12.41 6.00
N THR A 476 7.30 -12.83 6.26
CA THR A 476 8.46 -11.93 6.38
C THR A 476 9.23 -11.85 5.06
N SER A 477 9.04 -12.83 4.18
CA SER A 477 9.58 -12.87 2.82
C SER A 477 8.49 -12.54 1.79
N SER A 478 8.86 -12.19 0.56
CA SER A 478 7.93 -11.99 -0.55
C SER A 478 7.22 -13.29 -0.95
N ASP A 479 7.91 -14.42 -0.84
CA ASP A 479 7.38 -15.74 -1.21
C ASP A 479 6.74 -16.44 -0.01
N ILE A 480 5.64 -17.18 -0.22
CA ILE A 480 5.01 -18.04 0.78
C ILE A 480 5.72 -19.41 0.79
N ARG A 481 6.92 -19.44 1.30
CA ARG A 481 7.71 -20.66 1.47
C ARG A 481 8.83 -20.49 2.48
N ASN A 482 9.35 -21.61 3.00
CA ASN A 482 10.54 -21.63 3.86
C ASN A 482 10.42 -20.76 5.10
N GLU A 483 9.24 -20.68 5.73
CA GLU A 483 9.03 -19.82 6.90
C GLU A 483 8.14 -20.49 7.95
N ARG A 484 8.54 -20.37 9.19
CA ARG A 484 7.74 -20.73 10.37
C ARG A 484 7.74 -19.55 11.33
N GLY A 485 6.59 -19.21 11.90
CA GLY A 485 6.55 -18.06 12.80
C GLY A 485 5.34 -18.04 13.70
N ILE A 486 5.51 -17.29 14.78
CA ILE A 486 4.45 -16.98 15.76
C ILE A 486 4.44 -15.46 15.95
N TYR A 487 3.27 -14.89 15.78
CA TYR A 487 3.01 -13.48 15.99
C TYR A 487 2.03 -13.28 17.14
N LEU A 488 2.34 -12.38 18.03
CA LEU A 488 1.49 -11.95 19.14
C LEU A 488 1.19 -10.47 18.99
N GLY A 489 -0.08 -10.10 18.97
CA GLY A 489 -0.54 -8.71 18.87
C GLY A 489 -1.47 -8.34 20.01
N ALA A 490 -1.44 -7.08 20.40
CA ALA A 490 -2.33 -6.51 21.40
C ALA A 490 -2.81 -5.13 20.97
N GLU A 491 -4.08 -4.88 21.12
CA GLU A 491 -4.72 -3.58 20.95
C GLU A 491 -5.48 -3.25 22.23
N TRP A 492 -5.10 -2.15 22.87
CA TRP A 492 -5.65 -1.76 24.15
C TRP A 492 -6.02 -0.29 24.17
N GLN A 493 -7.29 -0.01 24.50
CA GLN A 493 -7.81 1.34 24.66
C GLN A 493 -8.23 1.58 26.13
N PRO A 494 -7.26 1.75 27.07
CA PRO A 494 -7.58 1.93 28.50
C PRO A 494 -8.46 3.14 28.75
N HIS A 495 -8.27 4.19 27.97
CA HIS A 495 -9.02 5.44 28.04
C HIS A 495 -9.40 5.90 26.62
N ARG A 496 -10.52 6.64 26.47
CA ARG A 496 -11.01 7.13 25.15
C ARG A 496 -10.00 8.00 24.38
N ARG A 497 -8.99 8.55 25.04
CA ARG A 497 -7.93 9.37 24.47
C ARG A 497 -6.62 8.62 24.25
N LEU A 498 -6.50 7.38 24.67
CA LEU A 498 -5.27 6.60 24.60
C LEU A 498 -5.53 5.26 23.91
N LEU A 499 -4.90 5.05 22.77
CA LEU A 499 -4.87 3.77 22.07
C LEU A 499 -3.43 3.27 22.05
N LEU A 500 -3.22 2.05 22.52
CA LEU A 500 -1.95 1.33 22.52
C LEU A 500 -2.09 0.14 21.56
N THR A 501 -1.20 0.04 20.59
CA THR A 501 -1.08 -1.15 19.76
C THR A 501 0.34 -1.67 19.83
N ALA A 502 0.50 -2.97 20.00
CA ALA A 502 1.81 -3.59 20.04
C ALA A 502 1.78 -4.96 19.40
N TYR A 503 2.90 -5.36 18.80
CA TYR A 503 3.10 -6.73 18.39
C TYR A 503 4.56 -7.18 18.56
N ALA A 504 4.72 -8.49 18.64
CA ALA A 504 5.99 -9.19 18.52
C ALA A 504 5.82 -10.38 17.58
N ASP A 505 6.70 -10.53 16.61
CA ASP A 505 6.73 -11.59 15.61
C ASP A 505 8.08 -12.29 15.65
N GLY A 506 8.10 -13.57 16.01
CA GLY A 506 9.28 -14.42 15.95
C GLY A 506 9.17 -15.39 14.76
N TYR A 507 10.23 -15.49 13.97
CA TYR A 507 10.22 -16.31 12.77
C TYR A 507 11.55 -17.05 12.55
N HIS A 508 11.46 -18.18 11.86
CA HIS A 508 12.57 -19.05 11.52
C HIS A 508 12.45 -19.48 10.05
N PHE A 509 13.59 -19.48 9.35
CA PHE A 509 13.76 -19.97 7.99
C PHE A 509 14.58 -21.25 8.02
N PRO A 510 13.97 -22.42 7.83
CA PRO A 510 14.67 -23.70 7.89
C PRO A 510 15.69 -23.93 6.79
N TYR A 511 15.58 -23.21 5.66
CA TYR A 511 16.45 -23.34 4.50
C TYR A 511 17.09 -22.00 4.12
N LEU A 512 18.11 -22.05 3.27
CA LEU A 512 18.88 -20.90 2.78
C LEU A 512 18.02 -19.85 2.08
N ARG A 513 18.47 -18.61 2.13
CA ARG A 513 17.85 -17.48 1.41
C ARG A 513 18.90 -16.66 0.67
N TYR A 514 18.49 -15.72 -0.14
CA TYR A 514 19.40 -14.78 -0.78
C TYR A 514 20.22 -14.04 0.29
N ARG A 515 21.56 -14.10 0.20
CA ARG A 515 22.51 -13.56 1.19
C ARG A 515 22.37 -14.12 2.61
N VAL A 516 21.86 -15.33 2.73
CA VAL A 516 21.78 -16.07 4.01
C VAL A 516 22.08 -17.54 3.75
N SER A 517 23.32 -17.92 3.96
CA SER A 517 23.89 -19.22 3.59
C SER A 517 23.61 -20.35 4.59
N ALA A 518 22.84 -20.09 5.65
CA ALA A 518 22.45 -21.07 6.67
C ALA A 518 20.99 -20.87 7.09
N PRO A 519 20.35 -21.85 7.76
CA PRO A 519 19.10 -21.65 8.45
C PRO A 519 19.17 -20.44 9.39
N SER A 520 18.13 -19.61 9.41
CA SER A 520 18.19 -18.33 10.11
C SER A 520 16.89 -18.01 10.84
N TYR A 521 16.99 -17.17 11.85
CA TYR A 521 15.84 -16.67 12.60
C TYR A 521 15.83 -15.14 12.66
N GLY A 522 14.72 -14.60 13.04
CA GLY A 522 14.59 -13.17 13.28
C GLY A 522 13.41 -12.85 14.17
N THR A 523 13.32 -11.60 14.56
CA THR A 523 12.19 -11.06 15.29
C THR A 523 11.89 -9.64 14.81
N ASP A 524 10.62 -9.27 14.88
CA ASP A 524 10.12 -7.94 14.55
C ASP A 524 9.10 -7.54 15.61
N GLY A 525 9.17 -6.33 16.12
CA GLY A 525 8.21 -5.86 17.10
C GLY A 525 7.99 -4.36 17.01
N VAL A 526 6.76 -3.96 17.29
CA VAL A 526 6.33 -2.55 17.29
C VAL A 526 5.51 -2.25 18.53
N VAL A 527 5.67 -1.05 19.04
CA VAL A 527 4.78 -0.44 20.03
C VAL A 527 4.37 0.93 19.49
N ASN A 528 3.07 1.13 19.31
CA ASN A 528 2.48 2.43 18.98
C ASN A 528 1.66 2.94 20.13
N VAL A 529 1.82 4.23 20.42
CA VAL A 529 1.05 4.99 21.40
C VAL A 529 0.36 6.13 20.67
N HIS A 530 -0.94 6.09 20.60
CA HIS A 530 -1.78 7.15 20.05
C HIS A 530 -2.43 7.89 21.22
N TYR A 531 -2.12 9.16 21.40
CA TYR A 531 -2.65 9.96 22.49
C TYR A 531 -3.29 11.25 21.99
N THR A 532 -4.59 11.41 22.22
CA THR A 532 -5.35 12.62 21.95
C THR A 532 -5.26 13.54 23.16
N LEU A 533 -4.34 14.53 23.13
CA LEU A 533 -4.18 15.48 24.23
C LEU A 533 -5.42 16.34 24.37
N SER A 534 -5.95 16.86 23.26
CA SER A 534 -7.18 17.62 23.13
C SER A 534 -7.80 17.37 21.77
N ASP A 535 -8.97 17.93 21.51
CA ASP A 535 -9.64 17.79 20.21
C ASP A 535 -8.79 18.32 19.02
N ASN A 536 -7.85 19.22 19.30
CA ASN A 536 -6.98 19.86 18.30
C ASN A 536 -5.54 19.32 18.30
N HIS A 537 -5.16 18.46 19.24
CA HIS A 537 -3.79 17.96 19.38
C HIS A 537 -3.75 16.45 19.52
N THR A 538 -3.08 15.77 18.61
CA THR A 538 -2.80 14.35 18.68
C THR A 538 -1.30 14.10 18.68
N LEU A 539 -0.85 13.19 19.52
CA LEU A 539 0.53 12.75 19.63
C LEU A 539 0.60 11.27 19.32
N GLN A 540 1.52 10.89 18.45
CA GLN A 540 1.80 9.50 18.10
C GLN A 540 3.27 9.21 18.35
N LEU A 541 3.54 8.17 19.13
CA LEU A 541 4.87 7.63 19.36
C LEU A 541 4.90 6.20 18.83
N ARG A 542 5.87 5.90 17.97
CA ARG A 542 6.10 4.56 17.43
C ARG A 542 7.54 4.15 17.70
N TYR A 543 7.71 3.01 18.33
CA TYR A 543 8.98 2.34 18.45
C TYR A 543 8.93 0.99 17.75
N ARG A 544 9.91 0.70 16.90
CA ARG A 544 10.09 -0.58 16.22
C ARG A 544 11.48 -1.12 16.48
N PHE A 545 11.56 -2.41 16.71
CA PHE A 545 12.81 -3.15 16.70
C PHE A 545 12.70 -4.35 15.76
N ARG A 546 13.80 -4.69 15.09
CA ARG A 546 13.86 -5.84 14.21
C ARG A 546 15.24 -6.48 14.24
N LEU A 547 15.27 -7.81 14.34
CA LEU A 547 16.45 -8.65 14.15
C LEU A 547 16.31 -9.39 12.83
N LYS A 548 17.31 -9.27 11.97
CA LYS A 548 17.51 -10.12 10.79
C LYS A 548 18.89 -10.74 10.86
N GLN A 549 19.04 -11.98 10.37
CA GLN A 549 20.34 -12.63 10.16
C GLN A 549 20.71 -12.57 8.69
N ARG A 550 21.99 -12.32 8.40
CA ARG A 550 22.55 -12.27 7.07
C ARG A 550 23.98 -12.82 7.04
N ASP A 551 24.48 -13.16 5.86
CA ASP A 551 25.89 -13.48 5.67
C ASP A 551 26.76 -12.27 5.98
N ILE A 552 27.96 -12.52 6.42
CA ILE A 552 29.01 -11.53 6.63
C ILE A 552 29.56 -11.12 5.27
N ALA A 553 29.92 -9.86 5.11
CA ALA A 553 30.55 -9.37 3.89
C ALA A 553 31.87 -10.10 3.60
N GLU A 554 32.23 -10.26 2.30
CA GLU A 554 33.50 -10.87 1.91
C GLU A 554 34.69 -10.20 2.61
N GLY A 555 35.53 -11.03 3.27
CA GLY A 555 36.70 -10.54 4.02
C GLY A 555 36.56 -10.55 5.54
N TYR A 556 35.34 -10.69 6.06
CA TYR A 556 35.08 -10.85 7.50
C TYR A 556 34.67 -12.30 7.79
N ARG A 557 35.29 -12.95 8.73
CA ARG A 557 34.88 -14.29 9.21
C ARG A 557 34.61 -14.18 10.70
N LEU A 558 33.40 -14.56 11.11
CA LEU A 558 33.18 -14.88 12.52
C LEU A 558 33.97 -16.16 12.86
N PRO A 559 34.52 -16.26 14.07
CA PRO A 559 35.30 -17.44 14.50
C PRO A 559 34.54 -18.76 14.31
N ASP A 560 33.21 -18.71 14.39
CA ASP A 560 32.31 -19.85 14.35
C ASP A 560 31.63 -20.07 12.99
N GLY A 561 31.95 -19.29 11.94
CA GLY A 561 31.32 -19.37 10.61
C GLY A 561 29.81 -19.07 10.61
N GLY A 562 29.32 -18.35 11.63
CA GLY A 562 27.90 -18.05 11.84
C GLY A 562 27.37 -16.90 10.99
N LEU A 563 26.05 -16.67 11.07
CA LEU A 563 25.38 -15.53 10.47
C LEU A 563 25.53 -14.29 11.36
N LEU A 564 25.60 -13.13 10.72
CA LEU A 564 25.61 -11.84 11.39
C LEU A 564 24.20 -11.46 11.84
N ASN A 565 24.05 -11.04 13.07
CA ASN A 565 22.83 -10.44 13.60
C ASN A 565 22.79 -8.95 13.26
N GLU A 566 21.82 -8.54 12.48
CA GLU A 566 21.54 -7.16 12.17
C GLU A 566 20.31 -6.68 12.96
N TRP A 567 20.53 -5.78 13.92
CA TRP A 567 19.47 -5.12 14.68
C TRP A 567 19.13 -3.78 14.07
N THR A 568 17.84 -3.52 13.88
CA THR A 568 17.32 -2.22 13.47
C THR A 568 16.38 -1.69 14.54
N HIS A 569 16.61 -0.48 15.01
CA HIS A 569 15.75 0.25 15.94
C HIS A 569 15.27 1.52 15.29
N ARG A 570 13.96 1.77 15.30
CA ARG A 570 13.37 3.01 14.80
C ARG A 570 12.47 3.62 15.86
N LEU A 571 12.60 4.92 16.04
CA LEU A 571 11.75 5.71 16.94
C LEU A 571 11.20 6.88 16.16
N LYS A 572 9.88 6.98 16.08
CA LYS A 572 9.16 8.06 15.41
C LYS A 572 8.25 8.75 16.41
N LEU A 573 8.32 10.06 16.46
CA LEU A 573 7.41 10.94 17.20
C LEU A 573 6.72 11.86 16.21
N GLN A 574 5.40 11.88 16.21
CA GLN A 574 4.57 12.73 15.36
C GLN A 574 3.58 13.50 16.21
N TRP A 575 3.47 14.78 15.94
CA TRP A 575 2.53 15.69 16.58
C TRP A 575 1.69 16.40 15.54
N ASN A 576 0.39 16.16 15.53
CA ASN A 576 -0.57 16.82 14.67
C ASN A 576 -1.33 17.86 15.51
N TRP A 577 -1.49 19.05 14.99
CA TRP A 577 -2.23 20.12 15.62
C TRP A 577 -3.08 20.87 14.61
N THR A 578 -4.30 21.16 14.99
CA THR A 578 -5.23 21.99 14.22
C THR A 578 -5.32 23.34 14.89
N ILE A 579 -4.72 24.34 14.26
CA ILE A 579 -4.68 25.73 14.78
C ILE A 579 -6.04 26.39 14.58
N SER A 580 -6.67 26.12 13.42
CA SER A 580 -8.01 26.59 13.09
C SER A 580 -8.68 25.61 12.11
N PRO A 581 -9.98 25.72 11.83
CA PRO A 581 -10.65 24.89 10.82
C PRO A 581 -10.00 24.95 9.43
N MET A 582 -9.24 26.01 9.15
CA MET A 582 -8.56 26.21 7.87
C MET A 582 -7.07 25.88 7.91
N LEU A 583 -6.43 25.78 9.11
CA LEU A 583 -4.99 25.65 9.25
C LEU A 583 -4.64 24.48 10.16
N SER A 584 -3.97 23.49 9.61
CA SER A 584 -3.39 22.37 10.34
C SER A 584 -1.88 22.31 10.13
N CYS A 585 -1.18 21.87 11.18
CA CYS A 585 0.27 21.65 11.16
C CYS A 585 0.59 20.26 11.67
N GLN A 586 1.71 19.72 11.21
CA GLN A 586 2.26 18.47 11.66
C GLN A 586 3.77 18.60 11.84
N THR A 587 4.29 18.04 12.89
CA THR A 587 5.73 17.93 13.13
C THR A 587 6.06 16.47 13.35
N MET A 588 7.13 15.98 12.73
CA MET A 588 7.60 14.61 12.87
C MET A 588 9.10 14.60 13.09
N ILE A 589 9.55 13.72 13.98
CA ILE A 589 10.97 13.42 14.22
C ILE A 589 11.12 11.91 14.17
N GLU A 590 12.07 11.41 13.42
CA GLU A 590 12.38 9.99 13.31
C GLU A 590 13.87 9.74 13.44
N GLY A 591 14.23 8.69 14.19
CA GLY A 591 15.57 8.18 14.33
C GLY A 591 15.63 6.70 13.97
N CYS A 592 16.65 6.29 13.24
CA CYS A 592 16.94 4.90 12.88
C CYS A 592 18.36 4.56 13.31
N LEU A 593 18.53 3.42 13.99
CA LEU A 593 19.83 2.85 14.37
C LEU A 593 19.88 1.42 13.82
N VAL A 594 20.89 1.14 13.00
CA VAL A 594 21.18 -0.20 12.50
C VAL A 594 22.50 -0.64 13.10
N GLN A 595 22.48 -1.77 13.80
CA GLN A 595 23.64 -2.38 14.42
C GLN A 595 23.92 -3.74 13.75
N ALA A 596 25.05 -3.82 13.09
CA ALA A 596 25.55 -5.01 12.42
C ALA A 596 27.06 -5.15 12.69
N GLU A 597 27.89 -5.36 11.67
CA GLU A 597 29.37 -5.27 11.78
C GLU A 597 29.80 -3.87 12.21
N THR A 598 29.11 -2.86 11.68
CA THR A 598 29.25 -1.45 12.04
C THR A 598 27.89 -0.88 12.39
N SER A 599 27.87 0.19 13.16
CA SER A 599 26.63 0.91 13.49
C SER A 599 26.39 2.00 12.45
N SER A 600 25.16 2.09 11.95
CA SER A 600 24.70 3.14 11.05
C SER A 600 23.54 3.89 11.70
N VAL A 601 23.52 5.20 11.54
CA VAL A 601 22.53 6.08 12.16
C VAL A 601 21.82 6.92 11.11
N GLY A 602 20.52 7.05 11.25
CA GLY A 602 19.69 7.97 10.47
C GLY A 602 18.84 8.84 11.37
N THR A 603 18.70 10.10 11.03
CA THR A 603 17.81 11.06 11.70
C THR A 603 17.09 11.92 10.68
N MET A 604 15.83 12.20 10.95
CA MET A 604 14.99 13.03 10.10
C MET A 604 14.05 13.88 10.97
N GLY A 605 13.86 15.14 10.58
CA GLY A 605 12.85 16.02 11.15
C GLY A 605 12.06 16.70 10.04
N SER A 606 10.73 16.70 10.15
CA SER A 606 9.87 17.38 9.18
C SER A 606 8.81 18.23 9.84
N ILE A 607 8.46 19.32 9.16
CA ILE A 607 7.32 20.17 9.51
C ILE A 607 6.49 20.34 8.25
N GLN A 608 5.18 20.11 8.39
CA GLN A 608 4.21 20.27 7.31
C GLN A 608 3.07 21.18 7.77
N ALA A 609 2.56 22.00 6.88
CA ALA A 609 1.41 22.86 7.13
C ALA A 609 0.41 22.76 5.98
N THR A 610 -0.89 22.80 6.29
CA THR A 610 -1.96 22.87 5.29
C THR A 610 -2.91 23.97 5.65
N TYR A 611 -3.15 24.85 4.67
CA TYR A 611 -4.14 25.93 4.74
C TYR A 611 -5.24 25.64 3.70
N SER A 612 -6.49 25.55 4.15
CA SER A 612 -7.63 25.12 3.32
C SER A 612 -8.81 26.10 3.44
N PRO A 613 -8.72 27.31 2.86
CA PRO A 613 -9.87 28.23 2.80
C PRO A 613 -10.90 27.72 1.79
N ALA A 614 -12.18 27.98 2.09
CA ALA A 614 -13.30 27.66 1.22
C ALA A 614 -14.25 28.86 1.10
N TRP A 615 -14.72 29.14 -0.10
CA TRP A 615 -15.69 30.20 -0.37
C TRP A 615 -16.72 29.78 -1.43
N GLY A 616 -17.95 29.67 -1.01
CA GLY A 616 -19.03 29.18 -1.88
C GLY A 616 -18.75 27.76 -2.40
N SER A 617 -18.76 27.60 -3.72
CA SER A 617 -18.43 26.30 -4.39
C SER A 617 -16.95 26.09 -4.64
N HIS A 618 -16.08 27.01 -4.22
CA HIS A 618 -14.64 26.95 -4.45
C HIS A 618 -13.90 26.56 -3.18
N GLU A 619 -12.89 25.75 -3.31
CA GLU A 619 -11.97 25.35 -2.25
C GLU A 619 -10.54 25.44 -2.76
N LEU A 620 -9.68 26.13 -2.03
CA LEU A 620 -8.25 26.17 -2.27
C LEU A 620 -7.57 25.44 -1.12
N ARG A 621 -6.62 24.56 -1.43
CA ARG A 621 -5.80 23.90 -0.45
C ARG A 621 -4.33 24.14 -0.78
N LEU A 622 -3.61 24.69 0.16
CA LEU A 622 -2.18 24.92 0.09
C LEU A 622 -1.51 24.04 1.14
N SER A 623 -0.65 23.12 0.71
CA SER A 623 0.13 22.30 1.63
C SER A 623 1.62 22.49 1.33
N SER A 624 2.41 22.70 2.36
CA SER A 624 3.87 22.82 2.25
C SER A 624 4.54 22.00 3.34
N GLY A 625 5.73 21.50 3.05
CA GLY A 625 6.53 20.79 4.02
C GLY A 625 8.01 20.99 3.79
N ILE A 626 8.77 20.93 4.87
CA ILE A 626 10.22 20.97 4.87
C ILE A 626 10.71 19.79 5.72
N THR A 627 11.65 19.03 5.18
CA THR A 627 12.25 17.85 5.81
C THR A 627 13.78 18.01 5.78
N ALA A 628 14.40 18.00 6.94
CA ALA A 628 15.85 17.93 7.09
C ALA A 628 16.24 16.50 7.49
N PHE A 629 17.29 15.97 6.88
CA PHE A 629 17.71 14.58 7.11
C PHE A 629 19.24 14.44 7.10
N ARG A 630 19.70 13.47 7.91
CA ARG A 630 21.06 12.95 7.90
C ARG A 630 20.98 11.46 8.19
N ALA A 631 21.30 10.61 7.23
CA ALA A 631 21.16 9.18 7.38
C ALA A 631 22.21 8.43 6.55
N ASP A 632 22.84 7.46 7.18
CA ASP A 632 23.64 6.47 6.46
C ASP A 632 22.71 5.64 5.55
N TYR A 633 23.23 5.10 4.45
CA TYR A 633 22.43 4.32 3.51
C TYR A 633 21.77 3.09 4.15
N ALA A 634 22.46 2.42 5.08
CA ALA A 634 21.89 1.29 5.82
C ALA A 634 20.77 1.71 6.79
N ALA A 635 20.86 2.93 7.36
CA ALA A 635 19.88 3.51 8.27
C ALA A 635 18.96 4.56 7.59
N ARG A 636 18.73 4.41 6.28
CA ARG A 636 17.87 5.31 5.51
C ARG A 636 16.47 5.37 6.09
N ILE A 637 15.86 6.53 6.00
CA ILE A 637 14.52 6.80 6.51
C ILE A 637 13.58 7.06 5.33
N TYR A 638 12.34 6.70 5.49
CA TYR A 638 11.31 6.95 4.49
C TYR A 638 10.24 7.86 5.07
N GLY A 639 9.78 8.82 4.29
CA GLY A 639 8.74 9.76 4.71
C GLY A 639 7.68 9.96 3.65
N TYR A 640 6.42 10.02 4.11
CA TYR A 640 5.29 10.35 3.27
C TYR A 640 5.19 11.86 3.09
N GLU A 641 4.93 12.30 1.86
CA GLU A 641 4.61 13.67 1.52
C GLU A 641 3.20 13.75 0.92
N ARG A 642 2.45 14.77 1.31
CA ARG A 642 1.16 15.04 0.66
C ARG A 642 1.36 15.25 -0.84
N GLY A 643 0.49 14.64 -1.64
CA GLY A 643 0.70 14.56 -3.08
C GLY A 643 -0.57 14.63 -3.90
N LEU A 644 -0.43 14.34 -5.18
CA LEU A 644 -1.52 14.24 -6.13
C LEU A 644 -2.40 13.04 -5.84
N LEU A 645 -3.63 13.06 -6.28
CA LEU A 645 -4.55 11.93 -6.19
C LEU A 645 -3.98 10.75 -7.00
N TYR A 646 -4.07 9.54 -6.49
CA TYR A 646 -3.51 8.33 -7.10
C TYR A 646 -1.97 8.35 -7.26
N ALA A 647 -1.27 9.20 -6.52
CA ALA A 647 0.19 9.25 -6.50
C ALA A 647 0.70 8.92 -5.09
N TYR A 648 1.31 7.76 -4.92
CA TYR A 648 1.94 7.39 -3.67
C TYR A 648 3.28 8.11 -3.53
N ASN A 649 3.33 9.17 -2.74
CA ASN A 649 4.50 10.01 -2.54
C ASN A 649 5.27 9.61 -1.28
N TYR A 650 6.09 8.58 -1.39
CA TYR A 650 6.92 8.08 -0.31
C TYR A 650 8.39 8.28 -0.66
N GLN A 651 9.06 9.18 0.04
CA GLN A 651 10.40 9.62 -0.27
C GLN A 651 11.44 8.88 0.57
N MET A 652 12.53 8.44 -0.05
CA MET A 652 13.68 7.85 0.62
C MET A 652 14.71 8.93 0.94
N TYR A 653 15.12 9.01 2.20
CA TYR A 653 16.11 9.95 2.73
C TYR A 653 17.37 9.22 3.15
N TYR A 654 18.50 9.55 2.53
CA TYR A 654 19.85 9.08 2.87
C TYR A 654 20.89 10.13 2.51
N GLY A 655 22.04 10.14 3.18
CA GLY A 655 23.00 11.23 3.10
C GLY A 655 22.57 12.40 3.99
N THR A 656 23.08 13.60 3.72
CA THR A 656 22.76 14.83 4.46
C THR A 656 22.09 15.81 3.50
N GLY A 657 20.88 16.27 3.82
CA GLY A 657 20.18 17.16 2.90
C GLY A 657 18.91 17.79 3.48
N LEU A 658 18.31 18.61 2.65
CA LEU A 658 17.03 19.29 2.89
C LEU A 658 16.10 19.02 1.72
N ARG A 659 14.84 18.69 2.02
CA ARG A 659 13.78 18.57 1.03
C ARG A 659 12.63 19.49 1.38
N GLY A 660 12.10 20.19 0.38
CA GLY A 660 10.91 21.01 0.49
C GLY A 660 9.88 20.63 -0.57
N TYR A 661 8.61 20.85 -0.26
CA TYR A 661 7.55 20.78 -1.26
C TYR A 661 6.48 21.83 -1.04
N LEU A 662 5.83 22.22 -2.14
CA LEU A 662 4.64 23.06 -2.17
C LEU A 662 3.58 22.38 -3.05
N LEU A 663 2.40 22.15 -2.49
CA LEU A 663 1.24 21.60 -3.19
C LEU A 663 0.12 22.61 -3.17
N VAL A 664 -0.42 22.90 -4.35
CA VAL A 664 -1.57 23.77 -4.56
C VAL A 664 -2.69 22.95 -5.19
N GLN A 665 -3.83 22.86 -4.54
CA GLN A 665 -5.01 22.20 -5.07
C GLN A 665 -6.19 23.16 -5.10
N TYR A 666 -6.77 23.33 -6.26
CA TYR A 666 -8.02 24.04 -6.46
C TYR A 666 -9.13 23.06 -6.75
N ARG A 667 -10.27 23.20 -6.07
CA ARG A 667 -11.47 22.38 -6.27
C ARG A 667 -12.70 23.24 -6.48
N HIS A 668 -13.42 22.98 -7.57
CA HIS A 668 -14.77 23.47 -7.79
C HIS A 668 -15.78 22.37 -7.43
N LYS A 669 -16.63 22.62 -6.42
CA LYS A 669 -17.53 21.60 -5.83
C LYS A 669 -18.87 21.45 -6.56
N ALA A 670 -19.32 22.49 -7.30
CA ALA A 670 -20.55 22.39 -8.10
C ALA A 670 -20.33 21.43 -9.30
N ALA A 671 -21.40 20.78 -9.74
CA ALA A 671 -21.33 19.92 -10.92
C ALA A 671 -21.37 20.76 -12.24
N PRO A 672 -20.46 20.44 -13.21
CA PRO A 672 -19.41 19.44 -13.18
C PRO A 672 -18.26 19.84 -12.24
N ARG A 673 -17.67 18.88 -11.56
CA ARG A 673 -16.62 19.10 -10.56
C ARG A 673 -15.24 19.09 -11.21
N LEU A 674 -14.49 20.16 -10.99
CA LEU A 674 -13.11 20.30 -11.45
C LEU A 674 -12.16 20.32 -10.25
N THR A 675 -11.11 19.54 -10.31
CA THR A 675 -9.98 19.63 -9.37
C THR A 675 -8.69 19.75 -10.17
N ALA A 676 -7.91 20.80 -9.91
CA ALA A 676 -6.58 21.00 -10.46
C ALA A 676 -5.58 20.98 -9.31
N THR A 677 -4.51 20.21 -9.45
CA THR A 677 -3.46 20.06 -8.43
C THR A 677 -2.12 20.26 -9.08
N ALA A 678 -1.25 21.05 -8.43
CA ALA A 678 0.14 21.22 -8.81
C ALA A 678 1.02 20.99 -7.57
N LYS A 679 2.10 20.23 -7.72
CA LYS A 679 3.12 20.02 -6.68
C LYS A 679 4.48 20.37 -7.25
N LEU A 680 5.24 21.17 -6.52
CA LEU A 680 6.66 21.43 -6.73
C LEU A 680 7.42 20.74 -5.60
N GLY A 681 8.38 19.88 -5.92
CA GLY A 681 9.29 19.23 -4.99
C GLY A 681 10.73 19.63 -5.28
N ALA A 682 11.52 19.86 -4.23
CA ALA A 682 12.95 20.19 -4.36
C ALA A 682 13.74 19.48 -3.27
N THR A 683 14.86 18.84 -3.64
CA THR A 683 15.79 18.20 -2.70
C THR A 683 17.19 18.74 -2.96
N HIS A 684 17.90 19.13 -1.91
CA HIS A 684 19.30 19.52 -1.97
C HIS A 684 20.13 18.67 -1.01
N TYR A 685 21.21 18.10 -1.52
CA TYR A 685 22.17 17.32 -0.73
C TYR A 685 23.41 18.16 -0.43
N PHE A 686 23.95 18.04 0.78
CA PHE A 686 25.13 18.79 1.25
C PHE A 686 26.40 17.93 1.27
N ASP A 687 26.28 16.63 0.97
CA ASP A 687 27.33 15.63 1.12
C ASP A 687 27.78 14.97 -0.18
N ARG A 688 27.26 15.46 -1.33
CA ARG A 688 27.54 14.87 -2.64
C ARG A 688 27.35 15.86 -3.78
N ASP A 689 28.04 15.64 -4.89
CA ASP A 689 27.94 16.45 -6.12
C ASP A 689 27.06 15.77 -7.19
N ALA A 690 26.76 14.46 -7.01
CA ALA A 690 25.90 13.72 -7.92
C ALA A 690 24.91 12.84 -7.16
N ILE A 691 23.71 12.63 -7.71
CA ILE A 691 22.63 11.86 -7.12
C ILE A 691 22.37 10.61 -7.97
N GLY A 692 22.28 9.44 -7.33
CA GLY A 692 21.98 8.18 -8.01
C GLY A 692 23.18 7.57 -8.73
N SER A 693 22.92 6.61 -9.62
CA SER A 693 23.95 5.91 -10.38
C SER A 693 23.43 5.40 -11.74
N GLY A 694 24.32 5.03 -12.65
CA GLY A 694 23.97 4.48 -13.97
C GLY A 694 23.14 5.45 -14.81
N ALA A 695 22.11 4.96 -15.48
CA ALA A 695 21.20 5.77 -16.29
C ALA A 695 20.39 6.79 -15.47
N ALA A 696 20.15 6.51 -14.19
CA ALA A 696 19.41 7.38 -13.29
C ALA A 696 20.25 8.46 -12.62
N MET A 697 21.58 8.52 -12.86
CA MET A 697 22.48 9.50 -12.27
C MET A 697 22.10 10.91 -12.70
N ILE A 698 22.10 11.84 -11.74
CA ILE A 698 21.94 13.28 -11.92
C ILE A 698 23.27 13.92 -11.51
N ASP A 699 23.89 14.66 -12.43
CA ASP A 699 25.17 15.36 -12.21
C ASP A 699 24.89 16.71 -11.54
N ALA A 700 24.34 16.66 -10.34
CA ALA A 700 24.06 17.80 -9.47
C ALA A 700 23.79 17.33 -8.04
N CYS A 701 24.02 18.21 -7.06
CA CYS A 701 23.69 18.01 -5.65
C CYS A 701 22.19 18.25 -5.34
N HIS A 702 21.40 18.65 -6.33
CA HIS A 702 19.98 18.99 -6.17
C HIS A 702 19.12 18.34 -7.26
N LYS A 703 17.84 18.18 -6.98
CA LYS A 703 16.83 17.74 -7.94
C LYS A 703 15.49 18.41 -7.63
N GLU A 704 14.82 18.89 -8.66
CA GLU A 704 13.49 19.50 -8.59
C GLU A 704 12.53 18.82 -9.56
N ASP A 705 11.29 18.67 -9.15
CA ASP A 705 10.23 18.10 -9.98
C ASP A 705 8.92 18.86 -9.84
N ILE A 706 8.19 18.94 -10.94
CA ILE A 706 6.83 19.47 -10.98
C ILE A 706 5.88 18.32 -11.32
N GLN A 707 4.80 18.21 -10.57
CA GLN A 707 3.73 17.27 -10.83
C GLN A 707 2.42 18.06 -11.04
N LEU A 708 1.72 17.78 -12.11
CA LEU A 708 0.45 18.44 -12.47
C LEU A 708 -0.64 17.40 -12.64
N GLN A 709 -1.82 17.68 -12.12
CA GLN A 709 -2.99 16.82 -12.28
C GLN A 709 -4.25 17.63 -12.47
N VAL A 710 -5.06 17.22 -13.43
CA VAL A 710 -6.40 17.72 -13.64
C VAL A 710 -7.38 16.56 -13.55
N ARG A 711 -8.45 16.75 -12.77
CA ARG A 711 -9.53 15.78 -12.60
C ARG A 711 -10.85 16.46 -12.87
N TYR A 712 -11.64 15.88 -13.75
CA TYR A 712 -12.96 16.37 -14.14
C TYR A 712 -14.01 15.29 -13.92
N THR A 713 -15.08 15.63 -13.20
CA THR A 713 -16.16 14.69 -12.86
C THR A 713 -17.49 15.26 -13.32
N PHE A 714 -18.25 14.53 -14.10
CA PHE A 714 -19.50 14.93 -14.74
C PHE A 714 -20.53 13.79 -14.80
#